data_20b0199d97b1aea40316572c56264753
#
_entry.id   20b0199d97b1aea40316572c56264753
#
_cell.length_a   1.000
_cell.length_b   1.000
_cell.length_c   1.000
_cell.angle_alpha   90.00
_cell.angle_beta   90.00
_cell.angle_gamma   90.00
#
_symmetry.space_group_name_H-M   'P 1'
#
loop_
_entity.id
_entity.type
_entity.pdbx_description
1 polymer ?
#
loop_
_entity_poly.entity_id
_entity_poly.type
_entity_poly.pdbx_seq_one_letter_code
_entity_poly.pdbx_strand_id
1 'polypeptide(L)'
;MSVRPPGNPTGRPVAISRRGRAIAVAVVVLIILIQVLPRLNTAYTDWLWFGSVDATSVFRTELLTRLGLFVLVGLLTGIAVSAGAVLAYRFRPVFLAQAGLPDAVARYRAAMGGSPAKTLIWIPIVLGVLAGSIAQTGWQTVLAFFNATPFGRTDPQFGLDISFYAFQLPMWRAVVTWVMVAVVLAFLANLVTHYLVGGLRPGAREGALTRAARIQLVTLAGIFVLAKAAAYWLDRYELLFRENATFTGASYTDVNALMPAKIFMFAVALVCAIAFFSAIVIKDLRIPALATVLLLFSALVVGSAWPLAVEQFSVNPNRAEKEREYIARNIEATRAAYDIGDDRVTYIENWGAPSPNPRQAASDTTTLSNVRILDPNVLSPTFTQMQQLRNFYGFPETLSLDRYTIDGEMQDFLVAARELDPSALQANQRDWINRHTVYTHGNGFVAAPANRVNEIADDAGSDRGGLPNFQVSDLDTINNDQEMMIPVTQPRIYFGELIAQSDPDYAIVGDNGEGPREYDTDTTQYTYTGSGGVPIGGWINRTAYALKFAERNILLSGLINDNSKIIYDRDPRDRVQKVAPWLTTDTTTYPAVIDGRIKWIVDGYTTLKTYPYAELSSLEAMTADSTDELGGRVQVDEEVSYIRNSVKATVDAYDGTVDLYAFDESDPVLQTWMKAMPGIVQPESEISEELRDHFRYPEDLFKVQRELLARYQVDDPGQFFTNDAFWSVPSDPTVTSSIQNPQSTPTGGPLGGPAGGSTGGTGGTQTVDREGPSQPPYYVITSDPADPESDEPTFQLISAFRGYEREFLSAHMSASSDPDTYGEITVRVQRPIEPLAQGPNQAQDIMIASPAIAEDRRLWGETAEVTEGNLLALPLANDSVLYVEPIYTQRKDQDSAYPRLLRVMVSYDRAVGYAPTLYEALRQVGIETDPNLVRIDESGEAEAEAEESSGRPGAETSSPRPSTPSGTGGASDAQRGAAIDEINSALNAVRSAQSSGDLGDLGQALDDLQAAVDAYQALGNGN
;
A
#
# COMPACT_ATOMS: atom_id res chain seq x y z
N MET A 1 -83.32 23.12 -31.98
CA MET A 1 -82.15 23.26 -31.10
C MET A 1 -81.18 22.14 -31.44
N SER A 2 -80.13 22.45 -32.22
CA SER A 2 -79.08 21.50 -32.63
C SER A 2 -77.89 21.64 -31.68
N VAL A 3 -77.66 20.62 -30.97
CA VAL A 3 -76.47 20.53 -30.10
C VAL A 3 -75.21 20.18 -30.95
N ARG A 4 -74.25 21.07 -31.01
CA ARG A 4 -72.95 20.83 -31.58
C ARG A 4 -72.15 19.92 -30.66
N PRO A 5 -71.46 18.89 -31.14
CA PRO A 5 -70.55 18.11 -30.33
C PRO A 5 -69.28 18.92 -30.03
N PRO A 6 -68.63 18.75 -28.86
CA PRO A 6 -67.44 19.47 -28.50
C PRO A 6 -66.24 19.03 -29.38
N GLY A 7 -65.60 20.00 -29.96
CA GLY A 7 -64.37 19.74 -30.79
C GLY A 7 -63.20 19.15 -29.98
N ASN A 8 -62.64 18.10 -30.51
CA ASN A 8 -61.40 17.49 -30.07
C ASN A 8 -60.24 18.52 -30.08
N PRO A 9 -59.48 18.70 -29.03
CA PRO A 9 -58.27 19.47 -29.09
C PRO A 9 -57.22 18.70 -29.90
N THR A 10 -57.10 19.07 -31.18
CA THR A 10 -55.93 18.63 -31.96
C THR A 10 -54.65 19.29 -31.41
N GLY A 11 -54.00 18.60 -30.48
CA GLY A 11 -52.69 18.98 -30.03
C GLY A 11 -51.73 18.92 -31.23
N ARG A 12 -51.43 20.07 -31.82
CA ARG A 12 -50.33 20.17 -32.79
C ARG A 12 -49.04 19.67 -32.10
N PRO A 13 -48.24 18.81 -32.74
CA PRO A 13 -46.94 18.49 -32.22
C PRO A 13 -46.15 19.81 -32.08
N VAL A 14 -45.65 20.08 -30.91
CA VAL A 14 -44.79 21.25 -30.65
C VAL A 14 -43.55 21.09 -31.52
N ALA A 15 -43.58 21.67 -32.71
CA ALA A 15 -42.41 21.71 -33.56
C ALA A 15 -41.41 22.66 -32.91
N ILE A 16 -40.33 22.07 -32.34
CA ILE A 16 -39.20 22.84 -31.81
C ILE A 16 -38.76 23.81 -32.92
N SER A 17 -38.80 25.10 -32.65
CA SER A 17 -38.43 26.15 -33.58
C SER A 17 -36.99 25.94 -34.07
N ARG A 18 -36.61 26.55 -35.21
CA ARG A 18 -35.20 26.46 -35.68
C ARG A 18 -34.23 26.95 -34.60
N ARG A 19 -34.62 28.00 -33.86
CA ARG A 19 -33.83 28.52 -32.71
C ARG A 19 -33.76 27.49 -31.54
N GLY A 20 -34.86 26.84 -31.18
CA GLY A 20 -34.87 25.81 -30.14
C GLY A 20 -34.04 24.57 -30.53
N ARG A 21 -34.01 24.19 -31.82
CA ARG A 21 -33.08 23.14 -32.29
C ARG A 21 -31.62 23.57 -32.25
N ALA A 22 -31.32 24.82 -32.61
CA ALA A 22 -29.96 25.34 -32.50
C ALA A 22 -29.47 25.39 -31.04
N ILE A 23 -30.35 25.85 -30.11
CA ILE A 23 -30.06 25.83 -28.65
C ILE A 23 -29.88 24.40 -28.15
N ALA A 24 -30.75 23.45 -28.52
CA ALA A 24 -30.57 22.07 -28.11
C ALA A 24 -29.27 21.44 -28.63
N VAL A 25 -28.90 21.71 -29.87
CA VAL A 25 -27.60 21.28 -30.43
C VAL A 25 -26.45 21.96 -29.70
N ALA A 26 -26.51 23.28 -29.43
CA ALA A 26 -25.49 24.01 -28.69
C ALA A 26 -25.34 23.46 -27.26
N VAL A 27 -26.42 23.12 -26.57
CA VAL A 27 -26.41 22.48 -25.24
C VAL A 27 -25.76 21.10 -25.31
N VAL A 28 -26.09 20.28 -26.29
CA VAL A 28 -25.47 18.94 -26.48
C VAL A 28 -23.97 19.09 -26.78
N VAL A 29 -23.59 20.02 -27.67
CA VAL A 29 -22.16 20.29 -27.96
C VAL A 29 -21.44 20.78 -26.71
N LEU A 30 -22.07 21.67 -25.93
CA LEU A 30 -21.51 22.16 -24.66
C LEU A 30 -21.31 21.02 -23.66
N ILE A 31 -22.29 20.15 -23.50
CA ILE A 31 -22.17 18.96 -22.63
C ILE A 31 -21.02 18.04 -23.11
N ILE A 32 -20.92 17.81 -24.41
CA ILE A 32 -19.81 17.03 -24.98
C ILE A 32 -18.47 17.71 -24.70
N LEU A 33 -18.37 19.02 -24.91
CA LEU A 33 -17.14 19.77 -24.63
C LEU A 33 -16.76 19.71 -23.15
N ILE A 34 -17.72 19.90 -22.24
CA ILE A 34 -17.48 19.81 -20.79
C ILE A 34 -16.98 18.41 -20.38
N GLN A 35 -17.41 17.36 -21.09
CA GLN A 35 -16.97 15.99 -20.79
C GLN A 35 -15.66 15.60 -21.49
N VAL A 36 -15.40 16.11 -22.67
CA VAL A 36 -14.24 15.72 -23.49
C VAL A 36 -13.02 16.58 -23.20
N LEU A 37 -13.21 17.89 -23.02
CA LEU A 37 -12.09 18.83 -22.84
C LEU A 37 -11.21 18.53 -21.62
N PRO A 38 -11.78 18.25 -20.43
CA PRO A 38 -10.96 17.83 -19.27
C PRO A 38 -10.17 16.55 -19.54
N ARG A 39 -10.78 15.53 -20.19
CA ARG A 39 -10.09 14.27 -20.51
C ARG A 39 -8.94 14.45 -21.49
N LEU A 40 -9.12 15.33 -22.49
CA LEU A 40 -8.04 15.69 -23.42
C LEU A 40 -6.93 16.47 -22.69
N ASN A 41 -7.31 17.36 -21.76
CA ASN A 41 -6.33 18.07 -20.94
C ASN A 41 -5.54 17.11 -20.05
N THR A 42 -6.21 16.18 -19.38
CA THR A 42 -5.55 15.13 -18.56
C THR A 42 -4.61 14.30 -19.44
N ALA A 43 -5.07 13.80 -20.58
CA ALA A 43 -4.22 13.02 -21.48
C ALA A 43 -3.00 13.82 -21.98
N TYR A 44 -3.15 15.14 -22.20
CA TYR A 44 -2.05 16.01 -22.60
C TYR A 44 -1.05 16.23 -21.45
N THR A 45 -1.53 16.52 -20.26
CA THR A 45 -0.67 16.70 -19.07
C THR A 45 0.02 15.39 -18.66
N ASP A 46 -0.67 14.26 -18.80
CA ASP A 46 -0.07 12.94 -18.54
C ASP A 46 1.02 12.62 -19.59
N TRP A 47 0.76 12.92 -20.86
CA TRP A 47 1.81 12.76 -21.89
C TRP A 47 3.07 13.57 -21.58
N LEU A 48 2.91 14.80 -21.08
CA LEU A 48 4.04 15.63 -20.65
C LEU A 48 4.74 15.02 -19.41
N TRP A 49 3.97 14.52 -18.46
CA TRP A 49 4.51 13.90 -17.24
C TRP A 49 5.32 12.64 -17.57
N PHE A 50 4.75 11.74 -18.35
CA PHE A 50 5.47 10.54 -18.82
C PHE A 50 6.72 10.88 -19.63
N GLY A 51 6.73 12.03 -20.28
CA GLY A 51 7.92 12.57 -20.95
C GLY A 51 8.99 13.04 -19.97
N SER A 52 8.61 13.52 -18.78
CA SER A 52 9.57 14.00 -17.76
C SER A 52 10.21 12.87 -16.94
N VAL A 53 9.69 11.65 -17.01
CA VAL A 53 10.22 10.45 -16.36
C VAL A 53 10.68 9.37 -17.36
N ASP A 54 10.90 9.75 -18.63
CA ASP A 54 11.33 8.88 -19.73
C ASP A 54 10.44 7.64 -20.00
N ALA A 55 9.19 7.63 -19.48
CA ALA A 55 8.23 6.55 -19.60
C ALA A 55 7.14 6.76 -20.66
N THR A 56 7.41 7.57 -21.71
CA THR A 56 6.42 7.86 -22.79
C THR A 56 5.95 6.61 -23.54
N SER A 57 6.73 5.54 -23.55
CA SER A 57 6.37 4.26 -24.15
C SER A 57 5.18 3.61 -23.42
N VAL A 58 5.12 3.69 -22.09
CA VAL A 58 4.01 3.20 -21.27
C VAL A 58 2.73 3.92 -21.63
N PHE A 59 2.74 5.25 -21.54
CA PHE A 59 1.58 6.07 -21.88
C PHE A 59 1.04 5.79 -23.30
N ARG A 60 1.95 5.70 -24.28
CA ARG A 60 1.57 5.42 -25.66
C ARG A 60 0.94 4.02 -25.80
N THR A 61 1.53 2.99 -25.19
CA THR A 61 1.04 1.61 -25.27
C THR A 61 -0.34 1.50 -24.59
N GLU A 62 -0.49 2.06 -23.43
CA GLU A 62 -1.75 2.13 -22.70
C GLU A 62 -2.83 2.88 -23.51
N LEU A 63 -2.53 4.11 -23.92
CA LEU A 63 -3.48 4.95 -24.64
C LEU A 63 -3.93 4.32 -25.97
N LEU A 64 -2.99 3.76 -26.76
CA LEU A 64 -3.32 3.12 -28.04
C LEU A 64 -4.14 1.85 -27.83
N THR A 65 -3.82 1.05 -26.83
CA THR A 65 -4.59 -0.16 -26.50
C THR A 65 -5.99 0.19 -26.04
N ARG A 66 -6.15 1.16 -25.13
CA ARG A 66 -7.46 1.66 -24.66
C ARG A 66 -8.28 2.23 -25.81
N LEU A 67 -7.69 3.06 -26.65
CA LEU A 67 -8.35 3.63 -27.82
C LEU A 67 -8.74 2.54 -28.84
N GLY A 68 -7.85 1.58 -29.09
CA GLY A 68 -8.12 0.44 -29.96
C GLY A 68 -9.31 -0.39 -29.48
N LEU A 69 -9.37 -0.72 -28.18
CA LEU A 69 -10.48 -1.42 -27.55
C LEU A 69 -11.77 -0.61 -27.60
N PHE A 70 -11.70 0.68 -27.27
CA PHE A 70 -12.85 1.59 -27.35
C PHE A 70 -13.46 1.59 -28.76
N VAL A 71 -12.62 1.77 -29.77
CA VAL A 71 -13.09 1.83 -31.17
C VAL A 71 -13.57 0.45 -31.65
N LEU A 72 -12.81 -0.61 -31.40
CA LEU A 72 -13.15 -1.96 -31.89
C LEU A 72 -14.46 -2.44 -31.27
N VAL A 73 -14.56 -2.49 -29.95
CA VAL A 73 -15.75 -3.01 -29.26
C VAL A 73 -16.93 -2.08 -29.43
N GLY A 74 -16.69 -0.77 -29.37
CA GLY A 74 -17.73 0.23 -29.60
C GLY A 74 -18.33 0.15 -31.00
N LEU A 75 -17.48 0.03 -32.03
CA LEU A 75 -17.90 -0.12 -33.41
C LEU A 75 -18.63 -1.43 -33.65
N LEU A 76 -18.09 -2.56 -33.19
CA LEU A 76 -18.73 -3.87 -33.33
C LEU A 76 -20.10 -3.91 -32.64
N THR A 77 -20.22 -3.39 -31.42
CA THR A 77 -21.48 -3.28 -30.70
C THR A 77 -22.46 -2.35 -31.42
N GLY A 78 -21.97 -1.18 -31.84
CA GLY A 78 -22.79 -0.23 -32.61
C GLY A 78 -23.31 -0.81 -33.93
N ILE A 79 -22.48 -1.56 -34.66
CA ILE A 79 -22.86 -2.27 -35.88
C ILE A 79 -23.92 -3.35 -35.55
N ALA A 80 -23.72 -4.15 -34.50
CA ALA A 80 -24.67 -5.21 -34.12
C ALA A 80 -26.02 -4.63 -33.75
N VAL A 81 -26.07 -3.57 -32.95
CA VAL A 81 -27.31 -2.88 -32.57
C VAL A 81 -27.96 -2.21 -33.79
N SER A 82 -27.15 -1.53 -34.62
CA SER A 82 -27.65 -0.91 -35.87
C SER A 82 -28.21 -1.94 -36.82
N ALA A 83 -27.53 -3.06 -37.01
CA ALA A 83 -28.04 -4.17 -37.85
C ALA A 83 -29.35 -4.71 -37.33
N GLY A 84 -29.45 -4.94 -36.00
CA GLY A 84 -30.69 -5.34 -35.35
C GLY A 84 -31.86 -4.38 -35.63
N ALA A 85 -31.63 -3.09 -35.42
CA ALA A 85 -32.67 -2.05 -35.62
C ALA A 85 -33.02 -1.83 -37.12
N VAL A 86 -32.01 -1.73 -37.98
CA VAL A 86 -32.17 -1.48 -39.43
C VAL A 86 -32.84 -2.65 -40.12
N LEU A 87 -32.43 -3.88 -39.80
CA LEU A 87 -33.11 -5.09 -40.35
C LEU A 87 -34.57 -5.15 -39.93
N ALA A 88 -34.88 -4.87 -38.68
CA ALA A 88 -36.26 -4.82 -38.20
C ALA A 88 -37.05 -3.72 -38.90
N TYR A 89 -36.49 -2.55 -39.12
CA TYR A 89 -37.14 -1.45 -39.84
C TYR A 89 -37.30 -1.73 -41.34
N ARG A 90 -36.28 -2.31 -42.02
CA ARG A 90 -36.32 -2.63 -43.47
C ARG A 90 -37.38 -3.67 -43.78
N PHE A 91 -37.58 -4.66 -42.95
CA PHE A 91 -38.52 -5.75 -43.12
C PHE A 91 -39.84 -5.53 -42.39
N ARG A 92 -40.24 -4.24 -42.13
CA ARG A 92 -41.51 -3.90 -41.52
C ARG A 92 -42.71 -4.26 -42.39
N PRO A 93 -43.86 -4.60 -41.82
CA PRO A 93 -45.07 -4.85 -42.57
C PRO A 93 -45.56 -3.59 -43.29
N VAL A 94 -45.96 -3.74 -44.57
CA VAL A 94 -46.44 -2.63 -45.43
C VAL A 94 -47.82 -2.11 -45.00
N PHE A 95 -48.66 -2.98 -44.42
CA PHE A 95 -50.00 -2.64 -43.94
C PHE A 95 -50.08 -2.75 -42.41
N LEU A 96 -50.35 -1.62 -41.77
CA LEU A 96 -50.52 -1.53 -40.32
C LEU A 96 -52.05 -1.39 -40.00
N ALA A 97 -52.62 -2.38 -39.35
CA ALA A 97 -53.94 -2.22 -38.72
C ALA A 97 -53.79 -1.22 -37.55
N GLN A 98 -54.42 -0.08 -37.63
CA GLN A 98 -54.33 1.02 -36.65
C GLN A 98 -55.15 0.80 -35.36
N ALA A 99 -55.90 -0.31 -35.23
CA ALA A 99 -56.77 -0.57 -34.10
C ALA A 99 -55.98 -1.14 -32.89
N GLY A 100 -56.03 -0.42 -31.76
CA GLY A 100 -55.65 -0.95 -30.44
C GLY A 100 -54.20 -0.64 -29.92
N LEU A 101 -53.52 0.38 -30.46
CA LEU A 101 -52.23 0.81 -29.93
C LEU A 101 -52.37 1.86 -28.82
N PRO A 102 -51.56 1.81 -27.75
CA PRO A 102 -51.46 2.89 -26.79
C PRO A 102 -51.12 4.21 -27.46
N ASP A 103 -51.72 5.33 -27.06
CA ASP A 103 -51.54 6.69 -27.64
C ASP A 103 -50.05 7.13 -27.65
N ALA A 104 -49.25 6.64 -26.70
CA ALA A 104 -47.84 6.92 -26.65
C ALA A 104 -47.06 6.27 -27.80
N VAL A 105 -47.36 5.02 -28.16
CA VAL A 105 -46.73 4.30 -29.28
C VAL A 105 -47.17 4.88 -30.62
N ALA A 106 -48.43 5.29 -30.75
CA ALA A 106 -48.93 5.97 -31.95
C ALA A 106 -48.25 7.33 -32.17
N ARG A 107 -48.05 8.13 -31.10
CA ARG A 107 -47.31 9.41 -31.14
C ARG A 107 -45.87 9.20 -31.51
N TYR A 108 -45.19 8.19 -30.94
CA TYR A 108 -43.79 7.87 -31.23
C TYR A 108 -43.59 7.41 -32.68
N ARG A 109 -44.52 6.60 -33.21
CA ARG A 109 -44.52 6.21 -34.64
C ARG A 109 -44.73 7.42 -35.58
N ALA A 110 -45.60 8.31 -35.23
CA ALA A 110 -45.81 9.54 -36.02
C ALA A 110 -44.55 10.42 -35.99
N ALA A 111 -43.86 10.50 -34.87
CA ALA A 111 -42.61 11.22 -34.76
C ALA A 111 -41.45 10.55 -35.53
N MET A 112 -41.39 9.21 -35.54
CA MET A 112 -40.42 8.46 -36.33
C MET A 112 -40.69 8.52 -37.85
N GLY A 113 -41.95 8.67 -38.27
CA GLY A 113 -42.33 8.80 -39.68
C GLY A 113 -41.65 9.97 -40.39
N GLY A 114 -41.27 11.03 -39.65
CA GLY A 114 -40.57 12.20 -40.18
C GLY A 114 -39.06 12.09 -40.38
N SER A 115 -38.36 11.20 -39.66
CA SER A 115 -36.91 11.02 -39.75
C SER A 115 -36.45 9.71 -39.08
N PRO A 116 -36.82 8.54 -39.61
CA PRO A 116 -36.40 7.26 -39.01
C PRO A 116 -34.88 7.05 -38.96
N ALA A 117 -34.17 7.62 -39.92
CA ALA A 117 -32.73 7.55 -39.97
C ALA A 117 -32.04 8.13 -38.70
N LYS A 118 -32.62 9.16 -38.05
CA LYS A 118 -32.00 9.79 -36.88
C LYS A 118 -31.98 8.87 -35.66
N THR A 119 -33.10 8.24 -35.33
CA THR A 119 -33.20 7.31 -34.20
C THR A 119 -32.44 6.01 -34.43
N LEU A 120 -32.45 5.51 -35.67
CA LEU A 120 -31.72 4.29 -36.05
C LEU A 120 -30.18 4.48 -36.08
N ILE A 121 -29.68 5.72 -36.13
CA ILE A 121 -28.25 6.03 -36.12
C ILE A 121 -27.77 6.41 -34.70
N TRP A 122 -28.51 7.27 -33.99
CA TRP A 122 -28.03 7.79 -32.71
C TRP A 122 -28.03 6.76 -31.57
N ILE A 123 -29.04 5.89 -31.47
CA ILE A 123 -29.09 4.86 -30.41
C ILE A 123 -27.90 3.88 -30.52
N PRO A 124 -27.60 3.30 -31.71
CA PRO A 124 -26.41 2.49 -31.88
C PRO A 124 -25.10 3.19 -31.54
N ILE A 125 -24.98 4.49 -31.91
CA ILE A 125 -23.77 5.26 -31.58
C ILE A 125 -23.60 5.39 -30.05
N VAL A 126 -24.68 5.79 -29.34
CA VAL A 126 -24.63 5.94 -27.89
C VAL A 126 -24.29 4.60 -27.20
N LEU A 127 -24.94 3.52 -27.59
CA LEU A 127 -24.67 2.19 -27.02
C LEU A 127 -23.28 1.68 -27.40
N GLY A 128 -22.81 1.98 -28.61
CA GLY A 128 -21.45 1.69 -29.02
C GLY A 128 -20.39 2.45 -28.19
N VAL A 129 -20.60 3.76 -27.99
CA VAL A 129 -19.72 4.57 -27.15
C VAL A 129 -19.68 4.04 -25.71
N LEU A 130 -20.83 3.71 -25.14
CA LEU A 130 -20.89 3.13 -23.78
C LEU A 130 -20.17 1.79 -23.70
N ALA A 131 -20.41 0.89 -24.65
CA ALA A 131 -19.72 -0.41 -24.71
C ALA A 131 -18.20 -0.26 -24.87
N GLY A 132 -17.77 0.66 -25.74
CA GLY A 132 -16.36 0.98 -25.93
C GLY A 132 -15.73 1.57 -24.67
N SER A 133 -16.45 2.45 -23.97
CA SER A 133 -15.98 3.05 -22.70
C SER A 133 -15.80 2.02 -21.59
N ILE A 134 -16.59 0.96 -21.58
CA ILE A 134 -16.42 -0.16 -20.64
C ILE A 134 -15.26 -1.06 -21.10
N ALA A 135 -15.20 -1.40 -22.39
CA ALA A 135 -14.23 -2.34 -22.90
C ALA A 135 -12.78 -1.85 -22.76
N GLN A 136 -12.52 -0.54 -22.79
CA GLN A 136 -11.18 0.03 -22.65
C GLN A 136 -10.52 -0.26 -21.30
N THR A 137 -11.31 -0.57 -20.24
CA THR A 137 -10.76 -0.91 -18.92
C THR A 137 -10.02 -2.25 -18.92
N GLY A 138 -10.30 -3.15 -19.88
CA GLY A 138 -9.63 -4.45 -20.02
C GLY A 138 -8.33 -4.39 -20.83
N TRP A 139 -7.64 -3.26 -20.90
CA TRP A 139 -6.42 -3.09 -21.70
C TRP A 139 -5.28 -3.99 -21.23
N GLN A 140 -5.13 -4.19 -19.92
CA GLN A 140 -4.13 -5.08 -19.33
C GLN A 140 -4.34 -6.53 -19.79
N THR A 141 -5.57 -7.03 -19.75
CA THR A 141 -5.92 -8.38 -20.21
C THR A 141 -5.52 -8.60 -21.67
N VAL A 142 -5.71 -7.58 -22.51
CA VAL A 142 -5.34 -7.66 -23.94
C VAL A 142 -3.83 -7.69 -24.13
N LEU A 143 -3.10 -6.83 -23.43
CA LEU A 143 -1.63 -6.81 -23.51
C LEU A 143 -1.03 -8.12 -22.97
N ALA A 144 -1.50 -8.60 -21.83
CA ALA A 144 -1.04 -9.86 -21.25
C ALA A 144 -1.33 -11.07 -22.18
N PHE A 145 -2.50 -11.10 -22.83
CA PHE A 145 -2.85 -12.16 -23.79
C PHE A 145 -1.87 -12.24 -24.97
N PHE A 146 -1.51 -11.11 -25.57
CA PHE A 146 -0.63 -11.08 -26.73
C PHE A 146 0.85 -11.28 -26.40
N ASN A 147 1.25 -11.05 -25.16
CA ASN A 147 2.63 -11.14 -24.70
C ASN A 147 2.87 -12.30 -23.71
N ALA A 148 1.89 -13.18 -23.53
CA ALA A 148 1.89 -14.26 -22.55
C ALA A 148 3.19 -15.07 -22.55
N THR A 149 3.78 -15.25 -21.37
CA THR A 149 4.95 -16.09 -21.15
C THR A 149 4.52 -17.38 -20.45
N PRO A 150 5.01 -18.56 -20.89
CA PRO A 150 4.72 -19.83 -20.23
C PRO A 150 5.34 -19.88 -18.82
N PHE A 151 4.62 -20.47 -17.87
CA PHE A 151 5.12 -20.75 -16.53
C PHE A 151 6.01 -21.99 -16.46
N GLY A 152 5.94 -22.86 -17.48
CA GLY A 152 6.66 -24.14 -17.46
C GLY A 152 6.10 -25.15 -16.44
N ARG A 153 5.01 -24.82 -15.78
CA ARG A 153 4.23 -25.69 -14.89
C ARG A 153 2.83 -25.89 -15.46
N THR A 154 2.29 -27.10 -15.30
CA THR A 154 0.96 -27.45 -15.79
C THR A 154 0.02 -27.74 -14.63
N ASP A 155 -1.27 -27.40 -14.79
CA ASP A 155 -2.29 -27.75 -13.82
C ASP A 155 -2.51 -29.28 -13.78
N PRO A 156 -2.81 -29.85 -12.60
CA PRO A 156 -2.97 -31.29 -12.45
C PRO A 156 -4.29 -31.84 -13.02
N GLN A 157 -5.26 -31.00 -13.38
CA GLN A 157 -6.60 -31.42 -13.82
C GLN A 157 -6.74 -31.51 -15.33
N PHE A 158 -6.24 -30.54 -16.07
CA PHE A 158 -6.32 -30.43 -17.54
C PHE A 158 -4.98 -30.58 -18.23
N GLY A 159 -3.87 -30.50 -17.50
CA GLY A 159 -2.52 -30.59 -18.04
C GLY A 159 -2.13 -29.37 -18.90
N LEU A 160 -2.78 -28.20 -18.65
CA LEU A 160 -2.49 -26.96 -19.36
C LEU A 160 -1.47 -26.13 -18.57
N ASP A 161 -0.59 -25.42 -19.28
CA ASP A 161 0.31 -24.48 -18.63
C ASP A 161 -0.46 -23.39 -17.90
N ILE A 162 0.06 -22.93 -16.75
CA ILE A 162 -0.57 -21.94 -15.90
C ILE A 162 -0.82 -20.63 -16.66
N SER A 163 0.01 -20.28 -17.65
CA SER A 163 -0.18 -19.09 -18.50
C SER A 163 -1.51 -19.07 -19.25
N PHE A 164 -2.12 -20.26 -19.49
CA PHE A 164 -3.45 -20.33 -20.06
C PHE A 164 -4.48 -19.67 -19.14
N TYR A 165 -4.41 -19.99 -17.84
CA TYR A 165 -5.32 -19.46 -16.82
C TYR A 165 -5.03 -17.99 -16.52
N ALA A 166 -3.76 -17.63 -16.42
CA ALA A 166 -3.32 -16.27 -16.11
C ALA A 166 -3.65 -15.27 -17.23
N PHE A 167 -3.38 -15.61 -18.49
CA PHE A 167 -3.39 -14.62 -19.58
C PHE A 167 -4.41 -14.92 -20.67
N GLN A 168 -4.66 -16.20 -20.99
CA GLN A 168 -5.52 -16.55 -22.13
C GLN A 168 -6.99 -16.68 -21.74
N LEU A 169 -7.30 -17.37 -20.65
CA LEU A 169 -8.68 -17.59 -20.21
C LEU A 169 -9.42 -16.27 -19.93
N PRO A 170 -8.84 -15.26 -19.25
CA PRO A 170 -9.49 -13.98 -19.04
C PRO A 170 -9.87 -13.29 -20.36
N MET A 171 -9.00 -13.34 -21.36
CA MET A 171 -9.29 -12.77 -22.69
C MET A 171 -10.43 -13.49 -23.40
N TRP A 172 -10.43 -14.84 -23.41
CA TRP A 172 -11.54 -15.59 -24.01
C TRP A 172 -12.86 -15.33 -23.31
N ARG A 173 -12.85 -15.20 -21.99
CA ARG A 173 -14.01 -14.80 -21.20
C ARG A 173 -14.51 -13.40 -21.58
N ALA A 174 -13.64 -12.44 -21.67
CA ALA A 174 -13.98 -11.09 -22.10
C ALA A 174 -14.63 -11.09 -23.49
N VAL A 175 -14.05 -11.81 -24.45
CA VAL A 175 -14.60 -11.93 -25.81
C VAL A 175 -16.02 -12.54 -25.80
N VAL A 176 -16.23 -13.66 -25.08
CA VAL A 176 -17.56 -14.30 -24.99
C VAL A 176 -18.57 -13.36 -24.32
N THR A 177 -18.18 -12.68 -23.25
CA THR A 177 -19.04 -11.71 -22.55
C THR A 177 -19.39 -10.53 -23.46
N TRP A 178 -18.43 -9.95 -24.18
CA TRP A 178 -18.71 -8.87 -25.12
C TRP A 178 -19.63 -9.28 -26.25
N VAL A 179 -19.45 -10.50 -26.81
CA VAL A 179 -20.36 -11.05 -27.82
C VAL A 179 -21.76 -11.21 -27.25
N MET A 180 -21.90 -11.77 -26.04
CA MET A 180 -23.20 -11.92 -25.40
C MET A 180 -23.89 -10.57 -25.17
N VAL A 181 -23.18 -9.57 -24.66
CA VAL A 181 -23.73 -8.21 -24.44
C VAL A 181 -24.14 -7.57 -25.77
N ALA A 182 -23.30 -7.65 -26.81
CA ALA A 182 -23.61 -7.08 -28.12
C ALA A 182 -24.86 -7.74 -28.74
N VAL A 183 -25.00 -9.06 -28.61
CA VAL A 183 -26.16 -9.82 -29.11
C VAL A 183 -27.41 -9.48 -28.33
N VAL A 184 -27.35 -9.35 -27.01
CA VAL A 184 -28.47 -8.92 -26.16
C VAL A 184 -28.95 -7.52 -26.55
N LEU A 185 -28.00 -6.57 -26.68
CA LEU A 185 -28.34 -5.21 -27.11
C LEU A 185 -28.94 -5.17 -28.53
N ALA A 186 -28.40 -5.95 -29.46
CA ALA A 186 -28.94 -6.11 -30.79
C ALA A 186 -30.33 -6.76 -30.79
N PHE A 187 -30.54 -7.76 -29.91
CA PHE A 187 -31.84 -8.40 -29.74
C PHE A 187 -32.89 -7.41 -29.20
N LEU A 188 -32.54 -6.65 -28.15
CA LEU A 188 -33.43 -5.63 -27.59
C LEU A 188 -33.76 -4.53 -28.61
N ALA A 189 -32.76 -4.04 -29.34
CA ALA A 189 -32.94 -3.05 -30.40
C ALA A 189 -33.86 -3.57 -31.52
N ASN A 190 -33.68 -4.84 -31.91
CA ASN A 190 -34.53 -5.52 -32.92
C ASN A 190 -35.96 -5.71 -32.38
N LEU A 191 -36.11 -6.19 -31.15
CA LEU A 191 -37.40 -6.40 -30.49
C LEU A 191 -38.19 -5.11 -30.37
N VAL A 192 -37.56 -4.05 -29.82
CA VAL A 192 -38.18 -2.73 -29.67
C VAL A 192 -38.58 -2.15 -31.04
N THR A 193 -37.69 -2.26 -32.02
CA THR A 193 -37.97 -1.77 -33.36
C THR A 193 -39.16 -2.53 -33.99
N HIS A 194 -39.21 -3.87 -33.91
CA HIS A 194 -40.34 -4.65 -34.37
C HIS A 194 -41.61 -4.35 -33.61
N TYR A 195 -41.56 -4.11 -32.32
CA TYR A 195 -42.71 -3.64 -31.54
C TYR A 195 -43.23 -2.29 -32.04
N LEU A 196 -42.33 -1.34 -32.23
CA LEU A 196 -42.68 0.01 -32.72
C LEU A 196 -43.23 0.00 -34.16
N VAL A 197 -42.69 -0.80 -35.06
CA VAL A 197 -43.11 -0.84 -36.47
C VAL A 197 -44.24 -1.85 -36.74
N GLY A 198 -44.79 -2.53 -35.69
CA GLY A 198 -45.90 -3.48 -35.80
C GLY A 198 -45.54 -4.86 -36.32
N GLY A 199 -44.24 -5.20 -36.28
CA GLY A 199 -43.76 -6.56 -36.54
C GLY A 199 -44.03 -7.53 -35.37
N LEU A 200 -44.19 -6.97 -34.15
CA LEU A 200 -44.68 -7.67 -32.96
C LEU A 200 -46.03 -7.12 -32.55
N ARG A 201 -47.00 -7.99 -32.32
CA ARG A 201 -48.38 -7.65 -31.98
C ARG A 201 -48.83 -8.39 -30.71
N PRO A 202 -48.57 -7.82 -29.51
CA PRO A 202 -49.02 -8.41 -28.27
C PRO A 202 -50.57 -8.47 -28.26
N GLY A 203 -51.15 -9.66 -27.94
CA GLY A 203 -52.60 -9.84 -27.88
C GLY A 203 -53.29 -10.37 -29.17
N ALA A 204 -52.58 -10.53 -30.27
CA ALA A 204 -53.11 -11.23 -31.45
C ALA A 204 -53.11 -12.74 -31.20
N ARG A 205 -54.27 -13.41 -31.36
CA ARG A 205 -54.40 -14.87 -31.23
C ARG A 205 -53.64 -15.63 -32.32
N GLU A 206 -53.54 -15.06 -33.52
CA GLU A 206 -52.74 -15.57 -34.65
C GLU A 206 -51.90 -14.44 -35.24
N GLY A 207 -50.65 -14.74 -35.69
CA GLY A 207 -49.77 -13.75 -36.32
C GLY A 207 -49.13 -12.75 -35.37
N ALA A 208 -48.90 -13.08 -34.10
CA ALA A 208 -48.26 -12.25 -33.09
C ALA A 208 -46.89 -11.73 -33.53
N LEU A 209 -46.15 -12.52 -34.34
CA LEU A 209 -44.86 -12.17 -34.92
C LEU A 209 -44.89 -12.27 -36.45
N THR A 210 -44.42 -11.24 -37.14
CA THR A 210 -44.18 -11.31 -38.59
C THR A 210 -43.06 -12.30 -38.91
N ARG A 211 -43.00 -12.82 -40.14
CA ARG A 211 -41.96 -13.74 -40.60
C ARG A 211 -40.55 -13.14 -40.37
N ALA A 212 -40.40 -11.85 -40.65
CA ALA A 212 -39.10 -11.15 -40.47
C ALA A 212 -38.73 -11.03 -39.00
N ALA A 213 -39.66 -10.58 -38.13
CA ALA A 213 -39.43 -10.50 -36.69
C ALA A 213 -39.04 -11.86 -36.09
N ARG A 214 -39.75 -12.89 -36.46
CA ARG A 214 -39.45 -14.26 -36.01
C ARG A 214 -38.06 -14.71 -36.41
N ILE A 215 -37.68 -14.58 -37.70
CA ILE A 215 -36.36 -14.99 -38.17
C ILE A 215 -35.26 -14.22 -37.43
N GLN A 216 -35.37 -12.90 -37.32
CA GLN A 216 -34.35 -12.06 -36.73
C GLN A 216 -34.21 -12.31 -35.24
N LEU A 217 -35.29 -12.35 -34.48
CA LEU A 217 -35.27 -12.59 -33.04
C LEU A 217 -34.73 -13.99 -32.70
N VAL A 218 -35.19 -15.01 -33.47
CA VAL A 218 -34.72 -16.39 -33.27
C VAL A 218 -33.25 -16.57 -33.62
N THR A 219 -32.78 -15.88 -34.69
CA THR A 219 -31.37 -15.89 -35.05
C THR A 219 -30.50 -15.28 -33.93
N LEU A 220 -30.87 -14.09 -33.41
CA LEU A 220 -30.13 -13.45 -32.35
C LEU A 220 -30.17 -14.27 -31.05
N ALA A 221 -31.33 -14.85 -30.70
CA ALA A 221 -31.42 -15.76 -29.56
C ALA A 221 -30.57 -17.01 -29.75
N GLY A 222 -30.55 -17.57 -30.96
CA GLY A 222 -29.68 -18.71 -31.32
C GLY A 222 -28.20 -18.40 -31.18
N ILE A 223 -27.76 -17.19 -31.61
CA ILE A 223 -26.36 -16.74 -31.42
C ILE A 223 -26.06 -16.57 -29.94
N PHE A 224 -26.98 -16.02 -29.13
CA PHE A 224 -26.83 -15.90 -27.70
C PHE A 224 -26.64 -17.27 -27.03
N VAL A 225 -27.47 -18.26 -27.40
CA VAL A 225 -27.36 -19.62 -26.85
C VAL A 225 -26.03 -20.28 -27.27
N LEU A 226 -25.57 -20.02 -28.49
CA LEU A 226 -24.27 -20.50 -28.96
C LEU A 226 -23.10 -19.86 -28.18
N ALA A 227 -23.19 -18.54 -27.92
CA ALA A 227 -22.20 -17.87 -27.05
C ALA A 227 -22.25 -18.40 -25.60
N LYS A 228 -23.45 -18.72 -25.08
CA LYS A 228 -23.61 -19.38 -23.78
C LYS A 228 -23.02 -20.80 -23.76
N ALA A 229 -23.09 -21.54 -24.87
CA ALA A 229 -22.38 -22.80 -25.00
C ALA A 229 -20.86 -22.60 -24.86
N ALA A 230 -20.29 -21.61 -25.54
CA ALA A 230 -18.88 -21.28 -25.38
C ALA A 230 -18.56 -20.88 -23.91
N ALA A 231 -19.44 -20.15 -23.25
CA ALA A 231 -19.30 -19.82 -21.84
C ALA A 231 -19.25 -21.10 -20.96
N TYR A 232 -20.18 -22.07 -21.16
CA TYR A 232 -20.15 -23.33 -20.41
C TYR A 232 -18.87 -24.16 -20.64
N TRP A 233 -18.29 -24.06 -21.84
CA TRP A 233 -17.00 -24.70 -22.10
C TRP A 233 -15.87 -24.05 -21.32
N LEU A 234 -15.85 -22.73 -21.19
CA LEU A 234 -14.86 -21.99 -20.39
C LEU A 234 -15.10 -22.13 -18.89
N ASP A 235 -16.37 -22.19 -18.44
CA ASP A 235 -16.74 -22.32 -17.02
C ASP A 235 -16.06 -23.50 -16.31
N ARG A 236 -15.70 -24.58 -17.03
CA ARG A 236 -15.04 -25.74 -16.44
C ARG A 236 -13.61 -25.45 -15.98
N TYR A 237 -12.93 -24.50 -16.64
CA TYR A 237 -11.58 -24.10 -16.25
C TYR A 237 -11.57 -23.21 -14.99
N GLU A 238 -12.64 -22.43 -14.83
CA GLU A 238 -12.83 -21.56 -13.66
C GLU A 238 -13.11 -22.32 -12.36
N LEU A 239 -13.44 -23.59 -12.45
CA LEU A 239 -13.60 -24.42 -11.26
C LEU A 239 -12.29 -24.59 -10.47
N LEU A 240 -11.12 -24.40 -11.13
CA LEU A 240 -9.82 -24.59 -10.50
C LEU A 240 -9.43 -23.45 -9.54
N PHE A 241 -10.14 -22.32 -9.53
CA PHE A 241 -9.96 -21.20 -8.58
C PHE A 241 -11.24 -20.87 -7.83
N ARG A 242 -12.12 -21.87 -7.69
CA ARG A 242 -13.32 -21.70 -6.91
C ARG A 242 -13.01 -21.81 -5.42
N GLU A 243 -13.47 -20.86 -4.66
CA GLU A 243 -13.44 -20.93 -3.21
C GLU A 243 -14.40 -22.02 -2.69
N ASN A 244 -13.90 -22.85 -1.81
CA ASN A 244 -14.64 -23.84 -1.06
C ASN A 244 -14.51 -23.55 0.44
N ALA A 245 -15.26 -24.25 1.26
CA ALA A 245 -15.26 -24.03 2.71
C ALA A 245 -13.91 -24.37 3.40
N THR A 246 -13.03 -25.13 2.76
CA THR A 246 -11.78 -25.61 3.36
C THR A 246 -10.54 -25.12 2.60
N PHE A 247 -10.64 -24.96 1.26
CA PHE A 247 -9.51 -24.61 0.41
C PHE A 247 -10.00 -23.99 -0.89
N THR A 248 -9.14 -23.29 -1.60
CA THR A 248 -9.39 -22.77 -2.96
C THR A 248 -8.97 -23.80 -4.01
N GLY A 249 -9.86 -24.05 -5.00
CA GLY A 249 -9.63 -24.99 -6.09
C GLY A 249 -10.85 -25.84 -6.39
N ALA A 250 -10.72 -26.77 -7.34
CA ALA A 250 -11.81 -27.68 -7.68
C ALA A 250 -11.91 -28.79 -6.62
N SER A 251 -13.05 -28.88 -5.93
CA SER A 251 -13.37 -29.92 -4.97
C SER A 251 -13.73 -31.25 -5.64
N TYR A 252 -13.92 -32.30 -4.84
CA TYR A 252 -14.47 -33.57 -5.34
C TYR A 252 -15.78 -33.38 -6.07
N THR A 253 -16.69 -32.59 -5.52
CA THR A 253 -17.97 -32.28 -6.15
C THR A 253 -17.79 -31.53 -7.47
N ASP A 254 -16.82 -30.58 -7.52
CA ASP A 254 -16.57 -29.83 -8.73
C ASP A 254 -16.06 -30.71 -9.87
N VAL A 255 -15.09 -31.59 -9.59
CA VAL A 255 -14.50 -32.48 -10.59
C VAL A 255 -15.47 -33.59 -11.02
N ASN A 256 -16.17 -34.22 -10.06
CA ASN A 256 -16.96 -35.41 -10.34
C ASN A 256 -18.44 -35.14 -10.67
N ALA A 257 -18.96 -33.96 -10.31
CA ALA A 257 -20.36 -33.62 -10.60
C ALA A 257 -20.48 -32.34 -11.45
N LEU A 258 -19.86 -31.20 -11.03
CA LEU A 258 -20.07 -29.93 -11.68
C LEU A 258 -19.37 -29.81 -13.03
N MET A 259 -18.14 -30.29 -13.16
CA MET A 259 -17.40 -30.29 -14.43
C MET A 259 -18.09 -31.16 -15.52
N PRO A 260 -18.51 -32.44 -15.26
CA PRO A 260 -19.38 -33.19 -16.16
C PRO A 260 -20.69 -32.46 -16.47
N ALA A 261 -21.30 -31.81 -15.50
CA ALA A 261 -22.51 -31.00 -15.69
C ALA A 261 -22.27 -29.85 -16.67
N LYS A 262 -21.13 -29.14 -16.58
CA LYS A 262 -20.78 -28.06 -17.52
C LYS A 262 -20.59 -28.57 -18.95
N ILE A 263 -19.95 -29.74 -19.13
CA ILE A 263 -19.82 -30.41 -20.43
C ILE A 263 -21.19 -30.79 -20.98
N PHE A 264 -22.06 -31.36 -20.13
CA PHE A 264 -23.42 -31.69 -20.51
C PHE A 264 -24.19 -30.42 -20.90
N MET A 265 -24.11 -29.33 -20.13
CA MET A 265 -24.75 -28.06 -20.44
C MET A 265 -24.23 -27.43 -21.73
N PHE A 266 -22.93 -27.57 -22.03
CA PHE A 266 -22.37 -27.19 -23.34
C PHE A 266 -23.09 -27.96 -24.50
N ALA A 267 -23.22 -29.29 -24.39
CA ALA A 267 -23.88 -30.08 -25.39
C ALA A 267 -25.37 -29.71 -25.54
N VAL A 268 -26.10 -29.55 -24.43
CA VAL A 268 -27.50 -29.11 -24.42
C VAL A 268 -27.63 -27.72 -25.07
N ALA A 269 -26.75 -26.77 -24.72
CA ALA A 269 -26.77 -25.42 -25.30
C ALA A 269 -26.53 -25.47 -26.82
N LEU A 270 -25.63 -26.35 -27.30
CA LEU A 270 -25.39 -26.54 -28.73
C LEU A 270 -26.64 -27.10 -29.44
N VAL A 271 -27.29 -28.13 -28.88
CA VAL A 271 -28.53 -28.68 -29.39
C VAL A 271 -29.65 -27.62 -29.40
N CYS A 272 -29.77 -26.84 -28.32
CA CYS A 272 -30.68 -25.72 -28.23
C CYS A 272 -30.42 -24.65 -29.31
N ALA A 273 -29.17 -24.28 -29.54
CA ALA A 273 -28.81 -23.34 -30.61
C ALA A 273 -29.23 -23.86 -31.99
N ILE A 274 -29.00 -25.15 -32.27
CA ILE A 274 -29.49 -25.81 -33.51
C ILE A 274 -31.01 -25.75 -33.58
N ALA A 275 -31.70 -26.00 -32.48
CA ALA A 275 -33.16 -25.90 -32.40
C ALA A 275 -33.67 -24.48 -32.66
N PHE A 276 -32.98 -23.45 -32.15
CA PHE A 276 -33.28 -22.05 -32.48
C PHE A 276 -33.10 -21.80 -33.97
N PHE A 277 -32.00 -22.18 -34.58
CA PHE A 277 -31.78 -21.97 -36.01
C PHE A 277 -32.73 -22.81 -36.89
N SER A 278 -33.11 -24.03 -36.47
CA SER A 278 -34.09 -24.86 -37.21
C SER A 278 -35.48 -24.23 -37.31
N ALA A 279 -35.87 -23.41 -36.34
CA ALA A 279 -37.15 -22.68 -36.33
C ALA A 279 -37.23 -21.64 -37.46
N ILE A 280 -36.13 -21.27 -38.09
CA ILE A 280 -36.09 -20.42 -39.26
C ILE A 280 -36.72 -21.18 -40.46
N VAL A 281 -36.39 -22.45 -40.60
CA VAL A 281 -36.84 -23.33 -41.70
C VAL A 281 -38.20 -23.92 -41.41
N ILE A 282 -38.40 -24.53 -40.24
CA ILE A 282 -39.60 -25.24 -39.82
C ILE A 282 -40.76 -24.29 -39.56
N LYS A 283 -40.47 -23.00 -39.25
CA LYS A 283 -41.46 -21.92 -39.00
C LYS A 283 -42.34 -22.13 -37.76
N ASP A 284 -41.95 -23.00 -36.85
CA ASP A 284 -42.65 -23.26 -35.60
C ASP A 284 -41.84 -22.70 -34.40
N LEU A 285 -42.45 -21.80 -33.60
CA LEU A 285 -41.83 -21.20 -32.40
C LEU A 285 -41.93 -22.11 -31.17
N ARG A 286 -42.63 -23.23 -31.25
CA ARG A 286 -42.68 -24.21 -30.15
C ARG A 286 -41.31 -24.86 -29.95
N ILE A 287 -40.57 -25.01 -31.04
CA ILE A 287 -39.23 -25.64 -31.00
C ILE A 287 -38.23 -24.77 -30.15
N PRO A 288 -38.03 -23.44 -30.44
CA PRO A 288 -37.18 -22.60 -29.57
C PRO A 288 -37.74 -22.47 -28.15
N ALA A 289 -39.07 -22.41 -27.98
CA ALA A 289 -39.67 -22.36 -26.65
C ALA A 289 -39.33 -23.62 -25.83
N LEU A 290 -39.50 -24.82 -26.46
CA LEU A 290 -39.10 -26.07 -25.81
C LEU A 290 -37.59 -26.18 -25.55
N ALA A 291 -36.78 -25.69 -26.49
CA ALA A 291 -35.31 -25.59 -26.28
C ALA A 291 -34.95 -24.69 -25.11
N THR A 292 -35.65 -23.55 -24.94
CA THR A 292 -35.45 -22.67 -23.78
C THR A 292 -35.82 -23.36 -22.48
N VAL A 293 -36.97 -24.05 -22.45
CA VAL A 293 -37.40 -24.84 -21.28
C VAL A 293 -36.39 -25.96 -20.98
N LEU A 294 -35.90 -26.67 -22.00
CA LEU A 294 -34.90 -27.72 -21.86
C LEU A 294 -33.59 -27.15 -21.27
N LEU A 295 -33.13 -26.01 -21.78
CA LEU A 295 -31.91 -25.36 -21.29
C LEU A 295 -32.04 -24.95 -19.82
N LEU A 296 -33.17 -24.31 -19.45
CA LEU A 296 -33.43 -23.89 -18.07
C LEU A 296 -33.61 -25.10 -17.13
N PHE A 297 -34.37 -26.12 -17.57
CA PHE A 297 -34.54 -27.34 -16.79
C PHE A 297 -33.22 -28.10 -16.58
N SER A 298 -32.40 -28.21 -17.63
CA SER A 298 -31.10 -28.83 -17.51
C SER A 298 -30.16 -28.02 -16.60
N ALA A 299 -30.19 -26.68 -16.67
CA ALA A 299 -29.43 -25.83 -15.76
C ALA A 299 -29.85 -26.03 -14.29
N LEU A 300 -31.13 -26.17 -14.01
CA LEU A 300 -31.63 -26.41 -12.66
C LEU A 300 -31.27 -27.83 -12.16
N VAL A 301 -31.55 -28.86 -12.98
CA VAL A 301 -31.39 -30.25 -12.55
C VAL A 301 -29.93 -30.69 -12.58
N VAL A 302 -29.28 -30.53 -13.72
CA VAL A 302 -27.91 -31.01 -13.92
C VAL A 302 -26.87 -29.99 -13.41
N GLY A 303 -27.15 -28.68 -13.60
CA GLY A 303 -26.24 -27.62 -13.21
C GLY A 303 -26.27 -27.26 -11.74
N SER A 304 -27.37 -27.57 -11.00
CA SER A 304 -27.51 -27.20 -9.59
C SER A 304 -27.92 -28.37 -8.70
N ALA A 305 -29.05 -29.05 -8.98
CA ALA A 305 -29.59 -30.08 -8.08
C ALA A 305 -28.66 -31.33 -8.00
N TRP A 306 -28.04 -31.72 -9.13
CA TRP A 306 -27.13 -32.88 -9.15
C TRP A 306 -25.86 -32.65 -8.35
N PRO A 307 -25.08 -31.55 -8.50
CA PRO A 307 -23.94 -31.28 -7.64
C PRO A 307 -24.30 -31.20 -6.16
N LEU A 308 -25.42 -30.55 -5.80
CA LEU A 308 -25.91 -30.52 -4.43
C LEU A 308 -26.23 -31.93 -3.88
N ALA A 309 -26.80 -32.82 -4.68
CA ALA A 309 -27.07 -34.20 -4.27
C ALA A 309 -25.76 -34.97 -4.04
N VAL A 310 -24.77 -34.81 -4.92
CA VAL A 310 -23.44 -35.44 -4.73
C VAL A 310 -22.76 -34.89 -3.48
N GLU A 311 -22.78 -33.57 -3.26
CA GLU A 311 -22.24 -32.95 -2.07
C GLU A 311 -22.89 -33.53 -0.80
N GLN A 312 -24.22 -33.48 -0.72
CA GLN A 312 -24.97 -33.88 0.46
C GLN A 312 -24.90 -35.40 0.79
N PHE A 313 -24.96 -36.25 -0.22
CA PHE A 313 -25.07 -37.70 0.00
C PHE A 313 -23.78 -38.46 -0.23
N SER A 314 -22.80 -37.92 -0.96
CA SER A 314 -21.55 -38.60 -1.26
C SER A 314 -20.35 -37.99 -0.55
N VAL A 315 -20.25 -36.64 -0.53
CA VAL A 315 -19.09 -35.94 0.01
C VAL A 315 -19.22 -35.72 1.52
N ASN A 316 -20.28 -35.04 1.97
CA ASN A 316 -20.42 -34.66 3.37
C ASN A 316 -20.27 -35.84 4.38
N PRO A 317 -20.72 -37.08 4.13
CA PRO A 317 -20.52 -38.17 5.07
C PRO A 317 -19.07 -38.65 5.21
N ASN A 318 -18.21 -38.32 4.21
CA ASN A 318 -16.80 -38.76 4.19
C ASN A 318 -15.90 -37.69 3.51
N ARG A 319 -16.06 -36.43 3.94
CA ARG A 319 -15.46 -35.27 3.27
C ARG A 319 -13.94 -35.34 3.32
N ALA A 320 -13.35 -35.60 4.48
CA ALA A 320 -11.89 -35.65 4.66
C ALA A 320 -11.21 -36.61 3.66
N GLU A 321 -11.75 -37.77 3.44
CA GLU A 321 -11.19 -38.75 2.50
C GLU A 321 -11.45 -38.36 1.04
N LYS A 322 -12.63 -37.80 0.74
CA LYS A 322 -12.99 -37.40 -0.62
C LYS A 322 -12.21 -36.19 -1.11
N GLU A 323 -11.91 -35.24 -0.22
CA GLU A 323 -11.20 -34.01 -0.55
C GLU A 323 -9.69 -34.17 -0.43
N ARG A 324 -9.17 -35.25 0.11
CA ARG A 324 -7.74 -35.47 0.38
C ARG A 324 -6.83 -35.16 -0.83
N GLU A 325 -7.18 -35.65 -2.00
CA GLU A 325 -6.41 -35.42 -3.24
C GLU A 325 -6.45 -33.94 -3.64
N TYR A 326 -7.59 -33.28 -3.49
CA TYR A 326 -7.78 -31.89 -3.90
C TYR A 326 -7.11 -30.93 -2.92
N ILE A 327 -7.11 -31.25 -1.63
CA ILE A 327 -6.34 -30.51 -0.61
C ILE A 327 -4.84 -30.63 -0.89
N ALA A 328 -4.34 -31.84 -1.23
CA ALA A 328 -2.92 -32.00 -1.60
C ALA A 328 -2.53 -31.12 -2.79
N ARG A 329 -3.40 -31.05 -3.83
CA ARG A 329 -3.18 -30.15 -4.99
C ARG A 329 -3.21 -28.68 -4.60
N ASN A 330 -4.07 -28.28 -3.65
CA ASN A 330 -4.14 -26.92 -3.15
C ASN A 330 -2.87 -26.56 -2.35
N ILE A 331 -2.38 -27.47 -1.48
CA ILE A 331 -1.15 -27.25 -0.73
C ILE A 331 0.04 -27.04 -1.67
N GLU A 332 0.24 -27.95 -2.64
CA GLU A 332 1.32 -27.84 -3.60
C GLU A 332 1.23 -26.57 -4.46
N ALA A 333 0.03 -26.24 -4.94
CA ALA A 333 -0.18 -25.06 -5.80
C ALA A 333 0.00 -23.75 -5.03
N THR A 334 -0.47 -23.67 -3.77
CA THR A 334 -0.35 -22.50 -2.93
C THR A 334 1.12 -22.24 -2.56
N ARG A 335 1.84 -23.29 -2.14
CA ARG A 335 3.28 -23.17 -1.85
C ARG A 335 4.05 -22.65 -3.06
N ALA A 336 3.77 -23.18 -4.25
CA ALA A 336 4.40 -22.74 -5.50
C ALA A 336 3.99 -21.32 -5.90
N ALA A 337 2.73 -20.93 -5.68
CA ALA A 337 2.21 -19.63 -6.09
C ALA A 337 2.70 -18.48 -5.22
N TYR A 338 2.96 -18.72 -3.94
CA TYR A 338 3.37 -17.72 -2.95
C TYR A 338 4.85 -17.79 -2.55
N ASP A 339 5.63 -18.62 -3.24
CA ASP A 339 7.06 -18.80 -3.00
C ASP A 339 7.40 -19.27 -1.57
N ILE A 340 6.61 -20.20 -1.06
CA ILE A 340 6.76 -20.82 0.24
C ILE A 340 6.92 -22.35 0.13
N GLY A 341 7.48 -22.80 -0.98
CA GLY A 341 7.82 -24.21 -1.21
C GLY A 341 9.09 -24.64 -0.51
N ASP A 342 9.36 -25.95 -0.53
CA ASP A 342 10.54 -26.56 0.13
C ASP A 342 11.89 -26.11 -0.48
N ASP A 343 11.86 -25.46 -1.62
CA ASP A 343 13.01 -24.83 -2.28
C ASP A 343 13.32 -23.42 -1.75
N ARG A 344 12.42 -22.83 -0.98
CA ARG A 344 12.54 -21.47 -0.41
C ARG A 344 12.50 -21.47 1.11
N VAL A 345 11.79 -22.40 1.72
CA VAL A 345 11.58 -22.45 3.16
C VAL A 345 12.39 -23.60 3.76
N THR A 346 13.32 -23.27 4.62
CA THR A 346 14.10 -24.23 5.41
C THR A 346 13.47 -24.40 6.77
N TYR A 347 13.07 -25.64 7.11
CA TYR A 347 12.51 -25.96 8.41
C TYR A 347 13.59 -26.52 9.34
N ILE A 348 13.81 -25.84 10.47
CA ILE A 348 14.64 -26.33 11.58
C ILE A 348 13.72 -26.97 12.60
N GLU A 349 13.58 -28.31 12.49
CA GLU A 349 12.74 -29.09 13.36
C GLU A 349 13.32 -29.29 14.75
N ASN A 350 12.45 -29.37 15.75
CA ASN A 350 12.85 -29.61 17.14
C ASN A 350 13.73 -28.50 17.72
N TRP A 351 13.53 -27.28 17.28
CA TRP A 351 14.13 -26.09 17.86
C TRP A 351 13.61 -25.87 19.29
N GLY A 352 14.38 -25.19 20.11
CA GLY A 352 14.06 -24.90 21.49
C GLY A 352 14.89 -25.72 22.50
N ALA A 353 15.64 -25.02 23.35
CA ALA A 353 16.45 -25.61 24.40
C ALA A 353 15.55 -26.17 25.54
N PRO A 354 15.74 -27.41 25.98
CA PRO A 354 14.98 -27.97 27.08
C PRO A 354 15.17 -27.20 28.41
N SER A 355 16.31 -26.60 28.60
CA SER A 355 16.66 -25.71 29.69
C SER A 355 17.56 -24.62 29.13
N PRO A 356 17.02 -23.48 28.79
CA PRO A 356 17.81 -22.35 28.28
C PRO A 356 18.96 -22.01 29.25
N ASN A 357 20.17 -21.84 28.70
CA ASN A 357 21.34 -21.56 29.50
C ASN A 357 21.81 -20.13 29.26
N PRO A 358 21.68 -19.21 30.23
CA PRO A 358 22.06 -17.80 30.06
C PRO A 358 23.53 -17.60 29.66
N ARG A 359 24.44 -18.48 30.07
CA ARG A 359 25.86 -18.37 29.66
C ARG A 359 26.08 -18.74 28.19
N GLN A 360 25.29 -19.64 27.66
CA GLN A 360 25.35 -19.95 26.23
C GLN A 360 24.63 -18.84 25.41
N ALA A 361 23.55 -18.29 25.94
CA ALA A 361 22.93 -17.11 25.34
C ALA A 361 23.91 -15.93 25.26
N ALA A 362 24.75 -15.72 26.29
CA ALA A 362 25.75 -14.68 26.30
C ALA A 362 26.87 -14.84 25.25
N SER A 363 27.03 -16.03 24.64
CA SER A 363 28.02 -16.21 23.56
C SER A 363 27.51 -15.75 22.18
N ASP A 364 26.23 -15.50 22.01
CA ASP A 364 25.65 -14.90 20.79
C ASP A 364 25.86 -13.38 20.80
N THR A 365 27.11 -12.99 20.60
CA THR A 365 27.50 -11.58 20.66
C THR A 365 26.90 -10.78 19.50
N THR A 366 26.76 -11.39 18.34
CA THR A 366 26.19 -10.75 17.15
C THR A 366 24.75 -10.30 17.37
N THR A 367 23.90 -11.20 17.85
CA THR A 367 22.50 -10.84 18.14
C THR A 367 22.42 -9.83 19.29
N LEU A 368 23.14 -10.08 20.40
CA LEU A 368 23.04 -9.26 21.61
C LEU A 368 23.57 -7.83 21.44
N SER A 369 24.61 -7.60 20.60
CA SER A 369 25.14 -6.27 20.33
C SER A 369 24.26 -5.43 19.40
N ASN A 370 23.39 -6.08 18.63
CA ASN A 370 22.54 -5.44 17.63
C ASN A 370 21.06 -5.41 18.04
N VAL A 371 20.74 -5.69 19.31
CA VAL A 371 19.36 -5.59 19.79
C VAL A 371 18.82 -4.17 19.64
N ARG A 372 17.84 -4.00 18.80
CA ARG A 372 17.18 -2.72 18.58
C ARG A 372 16.38 -2.29 19.81
N ILE A 373 16.64 -1.11 20.32
CA ILE A 373 15.92 -0.48 21.44
C ILE A 373 15.18 0.80 21.04
N LEU A 374 15.41 1.28 19.81
CA LEU A 374 14.67 2.42 19.23
C LEU A 374 13.54 1.93 18.33
N ASP A 375 12.34 2.42 18.59
CA ASP A 375 11.13 2.02 17.86
C ASP A 375 10.75 3.03 16.78
N PRO A 376 10.69 2.63 15.49
CA PRO A 376 10.33 3.52 14.41
C PRO A 376 8.89 4.07 14.51
N ASN A 377 7.97 3.34 15.14
CA ASN A 377 6.58 3.76 15.28
C ASN A 377 6.38 4.77 16.42
N VAL A 378 7.28 4.80 17.39
CA VAL A 378 7.18 5.67 18.58
C VAL A 378 8.00 6.96 18.43
N LEU A 379 9.13 6.92 17.73
CA LEU A 379 10.14 7.98 17.79
C LEU A 379 10.01 9.08 16.72
N SER A 380 9.03 9.03 15.82
CA SER A 380 8.83 10.08 14.83
C SER A 380 8.61 11.47 15.46
N PRO A 381 7.82 11.64 16.52
CA PRO A 381 7.73 12.92 17.23
C PRO A 381 9.07 13.40 17.81
N THR A 382 9.91 12.48 18.27
CA THR A 382 11.25 12.80 18.81
C THR A 382 12.19 13.29 17.69
N PHE A 383 12.20 12.61 16.54
CA PHE A 383 12.94 13.06 15.36
C PHE A 383 12.45 14.44 14.92
N THR A 384 11.15 14.64 14.85
CA THR A 384 10.56 15.94 14.49
C THR A 384 11.01 17.02 15.47
N GLN A 385 10.88 16.81 16.78
CA GLN A 385 11.22 17.82 17.77
C GLN A 385 12.71 18.16 17.80
N MET A 386 13.58 17.17 17.58
CA MET A 386 15.03 17.37 17.67
C MET A 386 15.68 17.77 16.35
N GLN A 387 15.13 17.27 15.22
CA GLN A 387 15.77 17.38 13.90
C GLN A 387 14.94 18.15 12.89
N GLN A 388 13.84 18.76 13.29
CA GLN A 388 12.97 19.55 12.43
C GLN A 388 13.69 20.80 11.84
N LEU A 389 14.62 21.40 12.53
CA LEU A 389 15.36 22.62 12.20
C LEU A 389 14.47 23.86 11.98
N ARG A 390 13.34 23.70 11.29
CA ARG A 390 12.31 24.72 10.99
C ARG A 390 10.93 24.10 11.11
N ASN A 391 9.99 24.89 11.55
CA ASN A 391 8.59 24.46 11.78
C ASN A 391 7.88 23.88 10.57
N PHE A 392 8.38 24.07 9.38
CA PHE A 392 7.81 23.54 8.13
C PHE A 392 8.52 22.28 7.62
N TYR A 393 9.51 21.77 8.33
CA TYR A 393 10.08 20.44 8.08
C TYR A 393 9.45 19.43 9.03
N GLY A 394 9.40 18.19 8.61
CA GLY A 394 8.86 17.09 9.40
C GLY A 394 9.39 15.75 8.92
N PHE A 395 8.91 14.72 9.59
CA PHE A 395 9.19 13.33 9.29
C PHE A 395 7.87 12.56 9.18
N PRO A 396 7.81 11.44 8.45
CA PRO A 396 6.61 10.59 8.38
C PRO A 396 6.24 10.06 9.78
N GLU A 397 4.99 9.64 9.95
CA GLU A 397 4.48 9.11 11.22
C GLU A 397 5.26 7.87 11.69
N THR A 398 5.66 7.02 10.75
CA THR A 398 6.54 5.86 11.00
C THR A 398 7.89 6.10 10.34
N LEU A 399 8.97 5.95 11.10
CA LEU A 399 10.34 6.03 10.60
C LEU A 399 10.72 4.72 9.91
N SER A 400 11.79 4.74 9.14
CA SER A 400 12.28 3.53 8.47
C SER A 400 13.51 2.97 9.17
N LEU A 401 13.76 1.68 8.97
CA LEU A 401 15.00 1.01 9.36
C LEU A 401 15.79 0.67 8.11
N ASP A 402 17.08 0.89 8.15
CA ASP A 402 18.01 0.48 7.10
C ASP A 402 19.36 0.11 7.72
N ARG A 403 20.19 -0.60 6.98
CA ARG A 403 21.53 -1.02 7.42
C ARG A 403 22.59 -0.28 6.64
N TYR A 404 23.66 0.02 7.35
CA TYR A 404 24.89 0.60 6.78
C TYR A 404 26.10 -0.14 7.33
N THR A 405 27.12 -0.33 6.50
CA THR A 405 28.41 -0.89 6.94
C THR A 405 29.34 0.26 7.31
N ILE A 406 29.55 0.45 8.61
CA ILE A 406 30.40 1.49 9.16
C ILE A 406 31.65 0.85 9.74
N ASP A 407 32.85 1.28 9.33
CA ASP A 407 34.12 0.71 9.77
C ASP A 407 34.27 -0.81 9.57
N GLY A 408 33.49 -1.37 8.62
CA GLY A 408 33.47 -2.80 8.32
C GLY A 408 32.49 -3.61 9.18
N GLU A 409 31.70 -2.97 10.02
CA GLU A 409 30.64 -3.59 10.83
C GLU A 409 29.26 -3.17 10.30
N MET A 410 28.36 -4.15 10.12
CA MET A 410 26.96 -3.91 9.76
C MET A 410 26.23 -3.39 11.00
N GLN A 411 25.55 -2.25 10.85
CA GLN A 411 24.76 -1.62 11.90
C GLN A 411 23.39 -1.23 11.34
N ASP A 412 22.35 -1.38 12.13
CA ASP A 412 21.01 -0.91 11.82
C ASP A 412 20.79 0.53 12.31
N PHE A 413 20.11 1.31 11.47
CA PHE A 413 19.79 2.71 11.73
C PHE A 413 18.31 2.97 11.60
N LEU A 414 17.76 3.77 12.52
CA LEU A 414 16.56 4.52 12.25
C LEU A 414 16.89 5.63 11.27
N VAL A 415 16.24 5.61 10.11
CA VAL A 415 16.50 6.56 9.03
C VAL A 415 15.23 7.29 8.63
N ALA A 416 15.38 8.55 8.27
CA ALA A 416 14.29 9.35 7.71
C ALA A 416 14.80 10.49 6.83
N ALA A 417 14.04 10.82 5.82
CA ALA A 417 14.22 12.02 5.02
C ALA A 417 13.54 13.20 5.73
N ARG A 418 14.23 14.33 5.91
CA ARG A 418 13.62 15.56 6.47
C ARG A 418 12.85 16.26 5.37
N GLU A 419 11.56 15.95 5.29
CA GLU A 419 10.69 16.47 4.25
C GLU A 419 10.07 17.82 4.61
N LEU A 420 9.55 18.52 3.61
CA LEU A 420 8.66 19.63 3.83
C LEU A 420 7.31 19.10 4.32
N ASP A 421 6.83 19.58 5.45
CA ASP A 421 5.47 19.33 5.94
C ASP A 421 4.53 20.46 5.51
N PRO A 422 3.65 20.22 4.53
CA PRO A 422 2.72 21.25 4.05
C PRO A 422 1.69 21.68 5.12
N SER A 423 1.42 20.82 6.09
CA SER A 423 0.46 21.07 7.17
C SER A 423 1.01 22.05 8.22
N ALA A 424 2.31 22.03 8.43
CA ALA A 424 3.01 22.84 9.41
C ALA A 424 3.31 24.28 8.95
N LEU A 425 3.10 24.59 7.66
CA LEU A 425 3.24 25.97 7.14
C LEU A 425 2.33 26.94 7.88
N GLN A 426 2.85 28.07 8.33
CA GLN A 426 2.08 29.12 8.99
C GLN A 426 1.19 29.88 8.00
N ALA A 427 0.21 30.63 8.51
CA ALA A 427 -0.77 31.34 7.69
C ALA A 427 -0.15 32.27 6.65
N ASN A 428 0.95 32.94 6.99
CA ASN A 428 1.72 33.82 6.09
C ASN A 428 2.60 33.07 5.09
N GLN A 429 2.83 31.77 5.30
CA GLN A 429 3.59 30.89 4.41
C GLN A 429 2.68 30.12 3.44
N ARG A 430 1.34 30.13 3.66
CA ARG A 430 0.37 29.38 2.86
C ARG A 430 -0.15 30.11 1.63
N ASP A 431 0.30 31.33 1.36
CA ASP A 431 -0.07 31.99 0.11
C ASP A 431 0.50 31.22 -1.10
N TRP A 432 -0.12 31.44 -2.26
CA TRP A 432 0.23 30.67 -3.46
C TRP A 432 1.71 30.75 -3.84
N ILE A 433 2.32 31.94 -3.70
CA ILE A 433 3.74 32.14 -4.02
C ILE A 433 4.61 31.35 -3.09
N ASN A 434 4.42 31.53 -1.79
CA ASN A 434 5.21 30.89 -0.77
C ASN A 434 5.09 29.36 -0.84
N ARG A 435 3.86 28.85 -0.88
CA ARG A 435 3.58 27.41 -0.88
C ARG A 435 4.12 26.68 -2.12
N HIS A 436 4.05 27.32 -3.29
CA HIS A 436 4.37 26.60 -4.54
C HIS A 436 5.66 27.05 -5.21
N THR A 437 6.32 28.13 -4.72
CA THR A 437 7.54 28.65 -5.35
C THR A 437 8.67 28.97 -4.40
N VAL A 438 8.41 28.99 -3.07
CA VAL A 438 9.42 29.27 -2.04
C VAL A 438 9.66 28.02 -1.19
N TYR A 439 8.63 27.50 -0.54
CA TYR A 439 8.72 26.25 0.25
C TYR A 439 8.43 25.07 -0.67
N THR A 440 9.44 24.63 -1.41
CA THR A 440 9.30 23.67 -2.51
C THR A 440 9.90 22.29 -2.19
N HIS A 441 10.80 22.21 -1.23
CA HIS A 441 11.57 20.99 -0.93
C HIS A 441 11.86 20.85 0.57
N GLY A 442 12.07 19.60 1.00
CA GLY A 442 12.72 19.24 2.23
C GLY A 442 14.24 19.26 2.11
N ASN A 443 14.97 19.07 3.21
CA ASN A 443 16.41 19.14 3.19
C ASN A 443 17.04 18.26 4.29
N GLY A 444 17.82 17.28 3.89
CA GLY A 444 18.63 16.44 4.76
C GLY A 444 18.11 15.02 4.99
N PHE A 445 19.04 14.15 5.26
CA PHE A 445 18.84 12.78 5.69
C PHE A 445 19.24 12.68 7.17
N VAL A 446 18.46 11.98 7.96
CA VAL A 446 18.68 11.82 9.40
C VAL A 446 18.80 10.35 9.72
N ALA A 447 19.86 9.96 10.42
CA ALA A 447 20.10 8.60 10.82
C ALA A 447 20.62 8.50 12.26
N ALA A 448 20.09 7.55 13.01
CA ALA A 448 20.52 7.22 14.37
C ALA A 448 20.62 5.69 14.52
N PRO A 449 21.73 5.14 15.09
CA PRO A 449 21.83 3.71 15.36
C PRO A 449 20.64 3.22 16.19
N ALA A 450 20.02 2.12 15.77
CA ALA A 450 18.76 1.65 16.36
C ALA A 450 18.95 0.97 17.74
N ASN A 451 20.19 0.65 18.11
CA ASN A 451 20.56 -0.03 19.35
C ASN A 451 21.12 0.88 20.45
N ARG A 452 21.15 2.22 20.23
CA ARG A 452 21.84 3.17 21.14
C ARG A 452 21.01 4.41 21.44
N VAL A 453 21.18 4.95 22.65
CA VAL A 453 20.69 6.28 23.07
C VAL A 453 21.86 7.15 23.49
N ASN A 454 21.66 8.47 23.51
CA ASN A 454 22.71 9.44 23.85
C ASN A 454 23.19 9.36 25.32
N GLU A 455 22.22 9.23 26.24
CA GLU A 455 22.46 9.14 27.71
C GLU A 455 21.29 8.32 28.31
N ILE A 456 21.49 7.78 29.49
CA ILE A 456 20.44 7.11 30.25
C ILE A 456 19.47 8.16 30.81
N ALA A 457 18.16 7.90 30.69
CA ALA A 457 17.16 8.69 31.37
C ALA A 457 16.99 8.19 32.82
N ASP A 458 17.17 9.07 33.80
CA ASP A 458 17.11 8.74 35.23
C ASP A 458 15.67 8.38 35.66
N ASP A 459 14.72 9.22 35.32
CA ASP A 459 13.29 9.04 35.65
C ASP A 459 12.37 9.61 34.55
N ALA A 460 11.07 9.34 34.69
CA ALA A 460 10.03 9.78 33.74
C ALA A 460 9.85 11.33 33.68
N GLY A 461 10.34 12.03 34.65
CA GLY A 461 10.36 13.50 34.72
C GLY A 461 11.64 14.13 34.21
N SER A 462 12.66 13.33 33.86
CA SER A 462 13.92 13.82 33.33
C SER A 462 13.74 14.50 31.97
N ASP A 463 14.39 15.63 31.76
CA ASP A 463 14.48 16.29 30.46
C ASP A 463 15.77 15.91 29.71
N ARG A 464 16.56 14.98 30.24
CA ARG A 464 17.83 14.50 29.66
C ARG A 464 17.79 12.99 29.53
N GLY A 465 18.54 12.49 28.54
CA GLY A 465 18.70 11.06 28.30
C GLY A 465 17.55 10.39 27.57
N GLY A 466 17.78 9.17 27.12
CA GLY A 466 16.80 8.35 26.39
C GLY A 466 16.49 8.80 24.98
N LEU A 467 17.35 9.62 24.38
CA LEU A 467 17.18 10.17 23.04
C LEU A 467 18.04 9.44 22.03
N PRO A 468 17.60 9.33 20.77
CA PRO A 468 18.42 8.79 19.69
C PRO A 468 19.76 9.54 19.57
N ASN A 469 20.82 8.80 19.31
CA ASN A 469 22.13 9.38 19.03
C ASN A 469 22.24 9.67 17.52
N PHE A 470 21.97 10.92 17.11
CA PHE A 470 21.96 11.30 15.70
C PHE A 470 23.37 11.41 15.16
N GLN A 471 23.77 10.45 14.34
CA GLN A 471 25.10 10.43 13.69
C GLN A 471 25.09 11.14 12.33
N VAL A 472 23.92 11.22 11.68
CA VAL A 472 23.71 12.00 10.46
C VAL A 472 22.50 12.88 10.68
N SER A 473 22.68 14.17 10.75
CA SER A 473 21.58 15.09 11.07
C SER A 473 21.72 16.49 10.50
N ASP A 474 22.94 16.93 10.17
CA ASP A 474 23.21 18.34 9.94
C ASP A 474 23.30 18.70 8.45
N LEU A 475 22.78 19.88 8.09
CA LEU A 475 22.90 20.45 6.75
C LEU A 475 24.29 21.05 6.48
N ASP A 476 25.00 21.44 7.55
CA ASP A 476 26.26 22.17 7.46
C ASP A 476 27.49 21.25 7.40
N THR A 477 27.29 19.94 7.39
CA THR A 477 28.40 18.96 7.27
C THR A 477 29.15 19.07 5.94
N ILE A 478 28.60 19.74 4.93
CA ILE A 478 29.32 20.05 3.68
C ILE A 478 30.49 21.04 3.91
N ASN A 479 30.48 21.77 5.00
CA ASN A 479 31.49 22.78 5.34
C ASN A 479 32.49 22.38 6.45
N ASN A 480 32.25 21.28 7.11
CA ASN A 480 33.20 20.75 8.12
C ASN A 480 34.03 19.63 7.49
N ASP A 481 35.37 19.73 7.69
CA ASP A 481 36.33 18.70 7.26
C ASP A 481 36.16 17.34 8.02
N GLN A 482 35.07 17.12 8.71
CA GLN A 482 34.69 15.82 9.30
C GLN A 482 34.07 14.92 8.20
N GLU A 483 34.69 13.80 8.01
CA GLU A 483 34.22 12.72 7.16
C GLU A 483 32.84 12.26 7.66
N MET A 484 31.80 12.46 6.86
CA MET A 484 30.44 12.05 7.23
C MET A 484 30.35 10.53 7.22
N MET A 485 29.76 9.95 8.25
CA MET A 485 29.53 8.51 8.35
C MET A 485 28.71 7.96 7.19
N ILE A 486 27.66 8.68 6.77
CA ILE A 486 26.86 8.42 5.57
C ILE A 486 26.94 9.68 4.70
N PRO A 487 27.69 9.67 3.61
CA PRO A 487 27.95 10.89 2.82
C PRO A 487 26.76 11.28 1.96
N VAL A 488 26.10 12.41 2.26
CA VAL A 488 25.00 12.97 1.47
C VAL A 488 25.49 14.17 0.66
N THR A 489 25.60 14.03 -0.65
CA THR A 489 26.03 15.10 -1.56
C THR A 489 24.87 15.96 -2.07
N GLN A 490 23.66 15.39 -2.15
CA GLN A 490 22.43 16.08 -2.55
C GLN A 490 21.36 15.91 -1.47
N PRO A 491 21.25 16.85 -0.51
CA PRO A 491 20.32 16.70 0.61
C PRO A 491 18.88 17.16 0.33
N ARG A 492 18.61 17.82 -0.82
CA ARG A 492 17.31 18.42 -1.10
C ARG A 492 16.30 17.37 -1.57
N ILE A 493 15.09 17.42 -1.01
CA ILE A 493 14.03 16.45 -1.20
C ILE A 493 12.82 17.13 -1.82
N TYR A 494 12.65 16.96 -3.13
CA TYR A 494 11.49 17.46 -3.86
C TYR A 494 10.40 16.40 -3.99
N PHE A 495 10.74 15.13 -3.82
CA PHE A 495 9.85 13.99 -3.91
C PHE A 495 9.94 13.17 -2.64
N GLY A 496 8.80 12.89 -2.03
CA GLY A 496 8.71 12.17 -0.77
C GLY A 496 7.27 11.99 -0.33
N GLU A 497 7.05 11.22 0.72
CA GLU A 497 5.72 10.81 1.18
C GLU A 497 4.99 11.94 1.93
N LEU A 498 5.70 12.66 2.79
CA LEU A 498 5.12 13.75 3.58
C LEU A 498 4.85 14.98 2.71
N ILE A 499 5.79 15.33 1.87
CA ILE A 499 5.68 16.49 0.99
C ILE A 499 4.56 16.33 -0.05
N ALA A 500 4.24 15.10 -0.44
CA ALA A 500 3.16 14.76 -1.36
C ALA A 500 1.76 14.94 -0.75
N GLN A 501 1.62 15.04 0.58
CA GLN A 501 0.32 15.28 1.25
C GLN A 501 -0.23 16.70 1.02
N SER A 502 0.53 17.53 0.30
CA SER A 502 0.06 18.86 -0.12
C SER A 502 -1.12 18.76 -1.08
N ASP A 503 -2.20 19.48 -0.84
CA ASP A 503 -3.35 19.59 -1.75
C ASP A 503 -3.55 21.05 -2.20
N PRO A 504 -3.38 21.36 -3.51
CA PRO A 504 -2.89 20.47 -4.56
C PRO A 504 -1.38 20.18 -4.47
N ASP A 505 -0.98 18.96 -4.81
CA ASP A 505 0.42 18.53 -4.82
C ASP A 505 1.13 19.00 -6.10
N TYR A 506 1.73 20.18 -6.04
CA TYR A 506 2.67 20.66 -7.07
C TYR A 506 3.60 21.75 -6.52
N ALA A 507 4.79 21.87 -7.13
CA ALA A 507 5.67 22.99 -6.93
C ALA A 507 6.15 23.53 -8.30
N ILE A 508 6.44 24.83 -8.34
CA ILE A 508 6.99 25.50 -9.50
C ILE A 508 8.43 25.89 -9.18
N VAL A 509 9.34 25.27 -9.87
CA VAL A 509 10.78 25.30 -9.60
C VAL A 509 11.57 25.78 -10.81
N GLY A 510 12.86 25.97 -10.65
CA GLY A 510 13.79 26.36 -11.70
C GLY A 510 14.00 27.88 -11.80
N ASP A 511 14.91 28.28 -12.71
CA ASP A 511 15.34 29.69 -12.88
C ASP A 511 14.18 30.56 -13.39
N ASN A 512 13.87 31.60 -12.64
CA ASN A 512 12.85 32.59 -12.98
C ASN A 512 13.43 33.88 -13.62
N GLY A 513 14.75 33.94 -13.79
CA GLY A 513 15.44 35.13 -14.33
C GLY A 513 15.65 36.25 -13.31
N GLU A 514 15.17 36.14 -12.07
CA GLU A 514 15.31 37.13 -11.00
C GLU A 514 16.27 36.65 -9.89
N GLY A 515 16.82 35.45 -10.02
CA GLY A 515 17.72 34.81 -9.06
C GLY A 515 17.05 33.69 -8.23
N PRO A 516 17.83 33.05 -7.34
CA PRO A 516 17.32 31.99 -6.45
C PRO A 516 16.17 32.48 -5.56
N ARG A 517 15.14 31.68 -5.34
CA ARG A 517 13.98 32.02 -4.49
C ARG A 517 13.49 30.88 -3.61
N GLU A 518 13.83 29.64 -3.96
CA GLU A 518 13.44 28.48 -3.18
C GLU A 518 14.18 28.53 -1.84
N TYR A 519 13.46 28.38 -0.74
CA TYR A 519 14.08 28.39 0.60
C TYR A 519 14.97 27.18 0.76
N ASP A 520 16.22 27.39 1.14
CA ASP A 520 17.20 26.34 1.38
C ASP A 520 17.68 26.37 2.85
N THR A 521 18.25 27.52 3.25
CA THR A 521 18.60 27.81 4.65
C THR A 521 18.17 29.25 4.99
N ASP A 522 18.40 29.69 6.24
CA ASP A 522 18.11 31.07 6.66
C ASP A 522 18.89 32.12 5.86
N THR A 523 20.04 31.72 5.35
CA THR A 523 20.97 32.65 4.67
C THR A 523 21.06 32.40 3.17
N THR A 524 20.55 31.25 2.68
CA THR A 524 20.68 30.83 1.29
C THR A 524 19.34 30.51 0.67
N GLN A 525 19.20 30.85 -0.59
CA GLN A 525 18.11 30.43 -1.47
C GLN A 525 18.66 29.54 -2.56
N TYR A 526 17.81 28.64 -3.05
CA TYR A 526 18.19 27.68 -4.07
C TYR A 526 17.40 27.86 -5.36
N THR A 527 17.95 27.38 -6.44
CA THR A 527 17.28 27.22 -7.72
C THR A 527 17.40 25.77 -8.16
N TYR A 528 16.29 25.09 -8.32
CA TYR A 528 16.26 23.71 -8.77
C TYR A 528 16.95 23.53 -10.13
N THR A 529 17.90 22.60 -10.19
CA THR A 529 18.69 22.28 -11.39
C THR A 529 18.47 20.85 -11.88
N GLY A 530 17.61 20.08 -11.20
CA GLY A 530 17.34 18.67 -11.52
C GLY A 530 16.73 18.47 -12.91
N SER A 531 16.83 17.24 -13.41
CA SER A 531 16.30 16.84 -14.71
C SER A 531 14.78 16.79 -14.72
N GLY A 532 14.15 16.42 -13.59
CA GLY A 532 12.73 16.19 -13.46
C GLY A 532 11.86 17.43 -13.60
N GLY A 533 10.55 17.18 -13.67
CA GLY A 533 9.52 18.18 -13.82
C GLY A 533 9.20 18.56 -15.26
N VAL A 534 8.00 19.08 -15.49
CA VAL A 534 7.50 19.44 -16.82
C VAL A 534 7.73 20.93 -17.08
N PRO A 535 8.35 21.33 -18.22
CA PRO A 535 8.49 22.73 -18.58
C PRO A 535 7.14 23.42 -18.75
N ILE A 536 6.92 24.55 -18.05
CA ILE A 536 5.67 25.33 -18.11
C ILE A 536 5.85 26.74 -18.67
N GLY A 537 6.99 27.09 -19.24
CA GLY A 537 7.23 28.39 -19.84
C GLY A 537 6.24 28.74 -20.95
N GLY A 538 5.87 27.79 -21.81
CA GLY A 538 4.94 27.98 -22.91
C GLY A 538 3.48 28.18 -22.45
N TRP A 539 2.75 29.11 -23.10
CA TRP A 539 1.37 29.42 -22.75
C TRP A 539 0.40 28.22 -22.83
N ILE A 540 0.65 27.25 -23.72
CA ILE A 540 -0.17 26.05 -23.88
C ILE A 540 -0.04 25.20 -22.60
N ASN A 541 1.19 24.94 -22.16
CA ASN A 541 1.46 24.15 -20.94
C ASN A 541 0.92 24.88 -19.71
N ARG A 542 1.12 26.19 -19.57
CA ARG A 542 0.53 26.99 -18.49
C ARG A 542 -0.99 26.85 -18.45
N THR A 543 -1.66 26.95 -19.60
CA THR A 543 -3.12 26.78 -19.67
C THR A 543 -3.55 25.37 -19.30
N ALA A 544 -2.83 24.36 -19.76
CA ALA A 544 -3.15 22.97 -19.44
C ALA A 544 -3.03 22.69 -17.93
N TYR A 545 -1.97 23.17 -17.30
CA TYR A 545 -1.76 22.98 -15.87
C TYR A 545 -2.66 23.88 -15.01
N ALA A 546 -2.96 25.10 -15.45
CA ALA A 546 -3.97 25.95 -14.81
C ALA A 546 -5.37 25.30 -14.81
N LEU A 547 -5.71 24.57 -15.88
CA LEU A 547 -6.94 23.79 -15.97
C LEU A 547 -6.86 22.49 -15.13
N LYS A 548 -5.71 21.81 -15.08
CA LYS A 548 -5.51 20.60 -14.31
C LYS A 548 -5.70 20.87 -12.82
N PHE A 549 -5.04 21.89 -12.29
CA PHE A 549 -5.06 22.26 -10.88
C PHE A 549 -6.15 23.28 -10.52
N ALA A 550 -6.96 23.70 -11.50
CA ALA A 550 -7.97 24.77 -11.34
C ALA A 550 -7.38 26.08 -10.74
N GLU A 551 -6.09 26.34 -11.02
CA GLU A 551 -5.35 27.45 -10.42
C GLU A 551 -4.95 28.52 -11.47
N ARG A 552 -5.56 29.69 -11.34
CA ARG A 552 -5.34 30.82 -12.27
C ARG A 552 -3.94 31.41 -12.17
N ASN A 553 -3.28 31.31 -11.00
CA ASN A 553 -1.98 31.91 -10.78
C ASN A 553 -0.91 31.23 -11.64
N ILE A 554 -1.04 29.95 -11.98
CA ILE A 554 -0.17 29.26 -12.94
C ILE A 554 -0.19 29.97 -14.30
N LEU A 555 -1.35 30.47 -14.73
CA LEU A 555 -1.49 31.16 -16.01
C LEU A 555 -1.03 32.61 -15.96
N LEU A 556 -1.33 33.31 -14.86
CA LEU A 556 -1.22 34.79 -14.79
C LEU A 556 0.03 35.30 -14.06
N SER A 557 0.74 34.45 -13.34
CA SER A 557 1.91 34.86 -12.55
C SER A 557 3.06 35.26 -13.47
N GLY A 558 3.69 36.40 -13.19
CA GLY A 558 4.93 36.86 -13.80
C GLY A 558 6.16 36.07 -13.32
N LEU A 559 6.06 35.32 -12.23
CA LEU A 559 7.15 34.49 -11.67
C LEU A 559 7.48 33.27 -12.52
N ILE A 560 6.63 32.92 -13.47
CA ILE A 560 6.84 31.77 -14.36
C ILE A 560 7.42 32.27 -15.67
N ASN A 561 8.56 31.72 -16.09
CA ASN A 561 9.23 32.04 -17.35
C ASN A 561 9.55 30.78 -18.15
N ASP A 562 10.34 30.91 -19.22
CA ASP A 562 10.65 29.81 -20.14
C ASP A 562 11.48 28.66 -19.49
N ASN A 563 12.18 28.94 -18.39
CA ASN A 563 13.00 27.96 -17.67
C ASN A 563 12.26 27.33 -16.50
N SER A 564 11.05 27.80 -16.17
CA SER A 564 10.27 27.26 -15.07
C SER A 564 9.71 25.88 -15.40
N LYS A 565 9.79 24.97 -14.42
CA LYS A 565 9.23 23.62 -14.45
C LYS A 565 8.16 23.47 -13.37
N ILE A 566 7.18 22.60 -13.61
CA ILE A 566 6.22 22.15 -12.60
C ILE A 566 6.55 20.69 -12.25
N ILE A 567 6.70 20.43 -10.96
CA ILE A 567 6.81 19.09 -10.40
C ILE A 567 5.51 18.75 -9.67
N TYR A 568 5.04 17.54 -9.80
CA TYR A 568 3.81 17.04 -9.16
C TYR A 568 3.79 15.50 -9.19
N ASP A 569 2.80 14.89 -8.58
CA ASP A 569 2.79 13.45 -8.30
C ASP A 569 4.09 13.10 -7.57
N ARG A 570 4.28 13.68 -6.37
CA ARG A 570 5.56 13.71 -5.65
C ARG A 570 5.76 12.50 -4.75
N ASP A 571 4.70 11.75 -4.46
CA ASP A 571 4.79 10.49 -3.71
C ASP A 571 5.58 9.44 -4.51
N PRO A 572 6.64 8.85 -3.94
CA PRO A 572 7.49 7.87 -4.63
C PRO A 572 6.71 6.64 -5.10
N ARG A 573 5.82 6.11 -4.25
CA ARG A 573 5.01 4.92 -4.53
C ARG A 573 4.04 5.17 -5.68
N ASP A 574 3.32 6.29 -5.63
CA ASP A 574 2.38 6.67 -6.69
C ASP A 574 3.08 6.88 -8.03
N ARG A 575 4.32 7.39 -8.01
CA ARG A 575 5.14 7.53 -9.23
C ARG A 575 5.47 6.18 -9.83
N VAL A 576 5.90 5.22 -9.01
CA VAL A 576 6.20 3.84 -9.45
C VAL A 576 4.94 3.20 -10.04
N GLN A 577 3.81 3.25 -9.35
CA GLN A 577 2.54 2.70 -9.84
C GLN A 577 2.08 3.35 -11.15
N LYS A 578 2.34 4.65 -11.33
CA LYS A 578 1.97 5.35 -12.56
C LYS A 578 2.87 4.95 -13.74
N VAL A 579 4.17 4.72 -13.51
CA VAL A 579 5.11 4.23 -14.52
C VAL A 579 4.86 2.76 -14.84
N ALA A 580 4.53 1.96 -13.84
CA ALA A 580 4.26 0.52 -13.96
C ALA A 580 2.86 0.17 -13.42
N PRO A 581 1.77 0.53 -14.14
CA PRO A 581 0.39 0.36 -13.65
C PRO A 581 -0.08 -1.09 -13.57
N TRP A 582 0.79 -2.04 -13.77
CA TRP A 582 0.61 -3.47 -13.65
C TRP A 582 1.28 -4.06 -12.40
N LEU A 583 2.03 -3.24 -11.64
CA LEU A 583 2.61 -3.60 -10.36
C LEU A 583 1.65 -3.25 -9.23
N THR A 584 1.67 -4.07 -8.19
CA THR A 584 1.19 -3.73 -6.85
C THR A 584 2.41 -3.39 -6.00
N THR A 585 2.45 -2.22 -5.37
CA THR A 585 3.60 -1.79 -4.58
C THR A 585 3.42 -2.14 -3.11
N ASP A 586 4.51 -2.37 -2.40
CA ASP A 586 4.53 -2.51 -0.94
C ASP A 586 3.95 -1.26 -0.26
N THR A 587 3.37 -1.43 0.92
CA THR A 587 2.88 -0.30 1.73
C THR A 587 4.00 0.50 2.34
N THR A 588 5.16 -0.11 2.58
CA THR A 588 6.34 0.54 3.14
C THR A 588 7.28 1.02 2.04
N THR A 589 7.66 2.30 2.12
CA THR A 589 8.67 2.93 1.28
C THR A 589 9.74 3.47 2.21
N TYR A 590 11.00 3.33 1.86
CA TYR A 590 12.07 3.78 2.74
C TYR A 590 13.16 4.53 1.98
N PRO A 591 13.77 5.56 2.62
CA PRO A 591 14.85 6.31 2.03
C PRO A 591 16.19 5.63 2.31
N ALA A 592 17.07 5.58 1.32
CA ALA A 592 18.47 5.18 1.45
C ALA A 592 19.37 6.20 0.77
N VAL A 593 20.63 6.27 1.20
CA VAL A 593 21.63 7.12 0.55
C VAL A 593 22.47 6.25 -0.37
N ILE A 594 22.39 6.50 -1.67
CA ILE A 594 23.07 5.73 -2.72
C ILE A 594 23.81 6.71 -3.64
N ASP A 595 25.10 6.50 -3.84
CA ASP A 595 25.97 7.43 -4.58
C ASP A 595 25.86 8.89 -4.04
N GLY A 596 25.68 9.05 -2.74
CA GLY A 596 25.51 10.35 -2.08
C GLY A 596 24.19 11.05 -2.35
N ARG A 597 23.19 10.38 -2.92
CA ARG A 597 21.84 10.88 -3.19
C ARG A 597 20.80 10.11 -2.39
N ILE A 598 19.82 10.83 -1.89
CA ILE A 598 18.67 10.21 -1.23
C ILE A 598 17.79 9.58 -2.30
N LYS A 599 17.58 8.27 -2.22
CA LYS A 599 16.66 7.52 -3.07
C LYS A 599 15.62 6.81 -2.22
N TRP A 600 14.39 6.87 -2.65
CA TRP A 600 13.30 6.07 -2.10
C TRP A 600 13.32 4.71 -2.76
N ILE A 601 13.32 3.66 -1.95
CA ILE A 601 13.20 2.28 -2.43
C ILE A 601 11.76 1.84 -2.26
N VAL A 602 11.18 1.29 -3.33
CA VAL A 602 9.80 0.83 -3.42
C VAL A 602 9.79 -0.59 -3.95
N ASP A 603 9.23 -1.52 -3.18
CA ASP A 603 9.05 -2.89 -3.61
C ASP A 603 7.82 -3.04 -4.53
N GLY A 604 7.98 -3.81 -5.61
CA GLY A 604 6.93 -4.02 -6.60
C GLY A 604 6.58 -5.50 -6.78
N TYR A 605 5.29 -5.79 -6.67
CA TYR A 605 4.74 -7.14 -6.78
C TYR A 605 4.07 -7.37 -8.13
N THR A 606 4.32 -8.54 -8.70
CA THR A 606 3.48 -9.12 -9.74
C THR A 606 2.44 -10.02 -9.08
N THR A 607 1.18 -9.84 -9.42
CA THR A 607 0.05 -10.53 -8.83
C THR A 607 -0.85 -11.19 -9.88
N LEU A 608 -1.51 -12.28 -9.52
CA LEU A 608 -2.56 -12.93 -10.32
C LEU A 608 -3.71 -13.40 -9.41
N LYS A 609 -4.95 -13.39 -9.98
CA LYS A 609 -6.17 -13.94 -9.32
C LYS A 609 -6.51 -15.36 -9.77
N THR A 610 -5.81 -15.90 -10.75
CA THR A 610 -6.25 -17.08 -11.49
C THR A 610 -5.17 -18.15 -11.58
N TYR A 611 -4.39 -18.32 -10.49
CA TYR A 611 -3.47 -19.44 -10.39
C TYR A 611 -4.23 -20.71 -9.96
N PRO A 612 -4.23 -21.79 -10.76
CA PRO A 612 -5.04 -22.98 -10.49
C PRO A 612 -4.69 -23.65 -9.15
N TYR A 613 -5.69 -23.96 -8.34
CA TYR A 613 -5.61 -24.57 -7.02
C TYR A 613 -4.88 -23.76 -5.94
N ALA A 614 -4.26 -22.62 -6.25
CA ALA A 614 -3.65 -21.80 -5.21
C ALA A 614 -4.73 -21.06 -4.40
N GLU A 615 -4.47 -20.86 -3.12
CA GLU A 615 -5.36 -20.12 -2.23
C GLU A 615 -5.63 -18.73 -2.77
N LEU A 616 -6.88 -18.33 -2.77
CA LEU A 616 -7.31 -16.99 -3.15
C LEU A 616 -7.63 -16.22 -1.87
N SER A 617 -6.90 -15.14 -1.62
CA SER A 617 -7.06 -14.34 -0.40
C SER A 617 -6.96 -12.85 -0.71
N SER A 618 -7.60 -12.02 0.11
CA SER A 618 -7.47 -10.56 0.02
C SER A 618 -6.08 -10.13 0.48
N LEU A 619 -5.38 -9.36 -0.36
CA LEU A 619 -4.07 -8.83 -0.04
C LEU A 619 -4.14 -7.90 1.18
N GLU A 620 -5.15 -7.01 1.25
CA GLU A 620 -5.43 -6.16 2.40
C GLU A 620 -5.56 -6.99 3.71
N ALA A 621 -6.34 -8.08 3.66
CA ALA A 621 -6.57 -8.90 4.85
C ALA A 621 -5.32 -9.68 5.31
N MET A 622 -4.46 -10.10 4.38
CA MET A 622 -3.22 -10.83 4.71
C MET A 622 -2.11 -9.92 5.23
N THR A 623 -2.14 -8.63 4.88
CA THR A 623 -1.10 -7.66 5.28
C THR A 623 -1.51 -6.82 6.49
N ALA A 624 -2.77 -6.87 6.92
CA ALA A 624 -3.29 -6.10 8.04
C ALA A 624 -2.61 -6.46 9.37
N ASP A 625 -2.15 -5.45 10.10
CA ASP A 625 -1.58 -5.59 11.44
C ASP A 625 -1.82 -4.32 12.31
N SER A 626 -1.15 -4.23 13.45
CA SER A 626 -1.33 -3.11 14.38
C SER A 626 -0.84 -1.76 13.86
N THR A 627 0.04 -1.75 12.85
CA THR A 627 0.54 -0.50 12.26
C THR A 627 -0.53 0.26 11.48
N ASP A 628 -1.55 -0.44 10.96
CA ASP A 628 -2.69 0.18 10.29
C ASP A 628 -3.49 1.10 11.23
N GLU A 629 -3.58 0.73 12.52
CA GLU A 629 -4.26 1.52 13.54
C GLU A 629 -3.44 2.77 13.95
N LEU A 630 -2.13 2.74 13.73
CA LEU A 630 -1.20 3.84 14.02
C LEU A 630 -1.06 4.84 12.86
N GLY A 631 -1.87 4.71 11.79
CA GLY A 631 -1.82 5.59 10.63
C GLY A 631 -0.95 5.07 9.48
N GLY A 632 -0.51 3.81 9.55
CA GLY A 632 0.17 3.12 8.45
C GLY A 632 -0.67 3.08 7.17
N ARG A 633 -0.02 2.91 6.03
CA ARG A 633 -0.72 2.75 4.75
C ARG A 633 -1.29 1.33 4.67
N VAL A 634 -2.57 1.25 4.32
CA VAL A 634 -3.27 -0.02 4.11
C VAL A 634 -3.07 -0.48 2.66
N GLN A 635 -2.88 -1.79 2.46
CA GLN A 635 -2.75 -2.39 1.13
C GLN A 635 -4.10 -2.38 0.39
N VAL A 636 -4.03 -2.49 -0.94
CA VAL A 636 -5.23 -2.50 -1.79
C VAL A 636 -6.10 -3.73 -1.50
N ASP A 637 -7.42 -3.54 -1.44
CA ASP A 637 -8.39 -4.64 -1.37
C ASP A 637 -8.46 -5.37 -2.72
N GLU A 638 -7.47 -6.21 -2.95
CA GLU A 638 -7.33 -7.05 -4.13
C GLU A 638 -7.16 -8.51 -3.74
N GLU A 639 -8.00 -9.38 -4.33
CA GLU A 639 -7.84 -10.83 -4.20
C GLU A 639 -6.67 -11.31 -5.06
N VAL A 640 -5.76 -12.05 -4.47
CA VAL A 640 -4.60 -12.63 -5.14
C VAL A 640 -4.51 -14.13 -4.89
N SER A 641 -4.03 -14.87 -5.88
CA SER A 641 -3.66 -16.29 -5.77
C SER A 641 -2.24 -16.55 -6.27
N TYR A 642 -1.47 -15.48 -6.48
CA TYR A 642 -0.06 -15.50 -6.84
C TYR A 642 0.54 -14.13 -6.53
N ILE A 643 1.72 -14.12 -5.93
CA ILE A 643 2.49 -12.91 -5.68
C ILE A 643 3.99 -13.20 -5.75
N ARG A 644 4.77 -12.27 -6.32
CA ARG A 644 6.25 -12.27 -6.36
C ARG A 644 6.77 -10.85 -6.21
N ASN A 645 7.83 -10.66 -5.45
CA ASN A 645 8.61 -9.42 -5.47
C ASN A 645 9.54 -9.42 -6.67
N SER A 646 8.96 -9.22 -7.85
CA SER A 646 9.71 -9.33 -9.12
C SER A 646 10.40 -8.04 -9.52
N VAL A 647 10.05 -6.90 -8.90
CA VAL A 647 10.59 -5.59 -9.24
C VAL A 647 11.02 -4.85 -7.98
N LYS A 648 12.25 -4.34 -7.99
CA LYS A 648 12.69 -3.29 -7.07
C LYS A 648 12.69 -1.97 -7.82
N ALA A 649 12.14 -0.94 -7.22
CA ALA A 649 12.10 0.39 -7.82
C ALA A 649 12.83 1.40 -6.96
N THR A 650 13.47 2.39 -7.60
CA THR A 650 14.00 3.55 -6.91
C THR A 650 13.39 4.84 -7.46
N VAL A 651 13.16 5.79 -6.57
CA VAL A 651 12.76 7.15 -6.93
C VAL A 651 13.74 8.13 -6.33
N ASP A 652 14.42 8.89 -7.15
CA ASP A 652 15.36 9.91 -6.69
C ASP A 652 14.61 11.04 -5.99
N ALA A 653 14.97 11.34 -4.74
CA ALA A 653 14.30 12.35 -3.93
C ALA A 653 14.47 13.78 -4.46
N TYR A 654 15.52 14.05 -5.24
CA TYR A 654 15.80 15.36 -5.79
C TYR A 654 15.09 15.61 -7.13
N ASP A 655 15.24 14.71 -8.11
CA ASP A 655 14.69 14.94 -9.45
C ASP A 655 13.52 14.03 -9.84
N GLY A 656 13.18 13.05 -9.00
CA GLY A 656 12.01 12.19 -9.17
C GLY A 656 12.11 11.24 -10.35
N THR A 657 13.31 10.92 -10.81
CA THR A 657 13.52 9.81 -11.77
C THR A 657 13.09 8.50 -11.14
N VAL A 658 12.46 7.65 -11.94
CA VAL A 658 11.96 6.34 -11.53
C VAL A 658 12.72 5.29 -12.29
N ASP A 659 13.49 4.48 -11.57
CA ASP A 659 14.18 3.33 -12.12
C ASP A 659 13.53 2.05 -11.60
N LEU A 660 13.20 1.14 -12.51
CA LEU A 660 12.61 -0.16 -12.21
C LEU A 660 13.61 -1.25 -12.57
N TYR A 661 13.90 -2.14 -11.65
CA TYR A 661 14.84 -3.24 -11.85
C TYR A 661 14.12 -4.58 -11.79
N ALA A 662 14.37 -5.45 -12.74
CA ALA A 662 13.94 -6.84 -12.68
C ALA A 662 14.74 -7.54 -11.58
N PHE A 663 14.09 -7.86 -10.48
CA PHE A 663 14.73 -8.52 -9.35
C PHE A 663 14.56 -10.05 -9.40
N ASP A 664 13.39 -10.53 -9.88
CA ASP A 664 13.17 -11.92 -10.27
C ASP A 664 12.92 -12.00 -11.78
N GLU A 665 13.99 -12.10 -12.55
CA GLU A 665 13.91 -12.25 -14.02
C GLU A 665 13.23 -13.56 -14.46
N SER A 666 13.11 -14.54 -13.57
CA SER A 666 12.48 -15.82 -13.86
C SER A 666 10.94 -15.76 -13.82
N ASP A 667 10.36 -14.73 -13.20
CA ASP A 667 8.92 -14.60 -13.09
C ASP A 667 8.21 -14.44 -14.45
N PRO A 668 7.32 -15.37 -14.84
CA PRO A 668 6.61 -15.30 -16.10
C PRO A 668 5.66 -14.10 -16.23
N VAL A 669 5.16 -13.57 -15.10
CA VAL A 669 4.30 -12.38 -15.09
C VAL A 669 5.12 -11.14 -15.41
N LEU A 670 6.27 -10.96 -14.75
CA LEU A 670 7.21 -9.90 -15.08
C LEU A 670 7.64 -9.97 -16.55
N GLN A 671 8.07 -11.14 -17.01
CA GLN A 671 8.48 -11.33 -18.41
C GLN A 671 7.36 -10.98 -19.41
N THR A 672 6.11 -11.26 -19.06
CA THR A 672 4.95 -10.88 -19.88
C THR A 672 4.83 -9.37 -19.99
N TRP A 673 5.00 -8.63 -18.89
CA TRP A 673 4.93 -7.17 -18.87
C TRP A 673 6.15 -6.52 -19.51
N MET A 674 7.35 -7.06 -19.32
CA MET A 674 8.56 -6.59 -20.04
C MET A 674 8.43 -6.70 -21.57
N LYS A 675 7.76 -7.74 -22.07
CA LYS A 675 7.43 -7.88 -23.50
C LYS A 675 6.36 -6.88 -23.95
N ALA A 676 5.36 -6.62 -23.10
CA ALA A 676 4.27 -5.67 -23.39
C ALA A 676 4.73 -4.21 -23.38
N MET A 677 5.68 -3.87 -22.50
CA MET A 677 6.24 -2.54 -22.28
C MET A 677 7.78 -2.58 -22.26
N PRO A 678 8.41 -2.78 -23.40
CA PRO A 678 9.86 -2.97 -23.46
C PRO A 678 10.63 -1.70 -23.05
N GLY A 679 11.73 -1.88 -22.32
CA GLY A 679 12.68 -0.82 -21.94
C GLY A 679 12.26 0.02 -20.74
N ILE A 680 11.25 -0.40 -19.98
CA ILE A 680 10.83 0.28 -18.75
C ILE A 680 11.49 -0.36 -17.52
N VAL A 681 11.62 -1.67 -17.53
CA VAL A 681 12.29 -2.42 -16.47
C VAL A 681 13.69 -2.75 -16.94
N GLN A 682 14.67 -2.35 -16.15
CA GLN A 682 16.10 -2.63 -16.38
C GLN A 682 16.41 -4.05 -15.92
N PRO A 683 17.42 -4.72 -16.50
CA PRO A 683 17.83 -6.06 -16.05
C PRO A 683 18.47 -5.99 -14.66
N GLU A 684 18.47 -7.10 -13.94
CA GLU A 684 19.10 -7.23 -12.62
C GLU A 684 20.56 -6.80 -12.59
N SER A 685 21.30 -7.01 -13.68
CA SER A 685 22.70 -6.63 -13.83
C SER A 685 23.00 -5.14 -13.75
N GLU A 686 21.99 -4.28 -13.86
CA GLU A 686 22.12 -2.83 -13.72
C GLU A 686 21.95 -2.36 -12.25
N ILE A 687 21.63 -3.26 -11.32
CA ILE A 687 21.58 -2.96 -9.89
C ILE A 687 23.02 -2.82 -9.39
N SER A 688 23.39 -1.64 -8.87
CA SER A 688 24.68 -1.43 -8.25
C SER A 688 24.83 -2.24 -6.95
N GLU A 689 26.05 -2.58 -6.57
CA GLU A 689 26.34 -3.28 -5.32
C GLU A 689 25.83 -2.47 -4.11
N GLU A 690 26.12 -1.17 -4.07
CA GLU A 690 25.64 -0.26 -3.02
C GLU A 690 24.09 -0.25 -2.92
N LEU A 691 23.37 -0.22 -4.07
CA LEU A 691 21.91 -0.30 -4.05
C LEU A 691 21.40 -1.65 -3.55
N ARG A 692 22.10 -2.74 -3.94
CA ARG A 692 21.73 -4.10 -3.50
C ARG A 692 21.89 -4.28 -2.00
N ASP A 693 22.88 -3.67 -1.39
CA ASP A 693 23.13 -3.70 0.05
C ASP A 693 21.98 -3.06 0.87
N HIS A 694 21.22 -2.17 0.27
CA HIS A 694 20.06 -1.53 0.90
C HIS A 694 18.72 -2.24 0.62
N PHE A 695 18.67 -3.29 -0.18
CA PHE A 695 17.42 -4.01 -0.40
C PHE A 695 17.05 -4.82 0.83
N ARG A 696 15.83 -4.59 1.31
CA ARG A 696 15.21 -5.33 2.41
C ARG A 696 14.24 -6.38 1.87
N TYR A 697 14.02 -7.46 2.62
CA TYR A 697 12.92 -8.36 2.31
C TYR A 697 11.59 -7.63 2.50
N PRO A 698 10.67 -7.63 1.51
CA PRO A 698 9.49 -6.77 1.56
C PRO A 698 8.53 -7.17 2.67
N GLU A 699 8.04 -6.19 3.40
CA GLU A 699 7.22 -6.43 4.59
C GLU A 699 5.86 -7.04 4.24
N ASP A 700 5.17 -6.52 3.22
CA ASP A 700 3.86 -7.06 2.82
C ASP A 700 3.96 -8.48 2.26
N LEU A 701 5.00 -8.78 1.47
CA LEU A 701 5.22 -10.15 1.00
C LEU A 701 5.46 -11.10 2.17
N PHE A 702 6.26 -10.70 3.14
CA PHE A 702 6.52 -11.49 4.34
C PHE A 702 5.23 -11.74 5.14
N LYS A 703 4.38 -10.71 5.31
CA LYS A 703 3.07 -10.84 5.97
C LYS A 703 2.18 -11.83 5.24
N VAL A 704 2.11 -11.77 3.90
CA VAL A 704 1.36 -12.72 3.06
C VAL A 704 1.88 -14.14 3.24
N GLN A 705 3.19 -14.33 3.16
CA GLN A 705 3.83 -15.65 3.31
C GLN A 705 3.65 -16.19 4.72
N ARG A 706 3.78 -15.35 5.74
CA ARG A 706 3.55 -15.68 7.14
C ARG A 706 2.12 -16.19 7.38
N GLU A 707 1.11 -15.46 6.90
CA GLU A 707 -0.29 -15.86 7.05
C GLU A 707 -0.60 -17.19 6.35
N LEU A 708 0.03 -17.42 5.20
CA LEU A 708 -0.13 -18.69 4.48
C LEU A 708 0.65 -19.82 5.13
N LEU A 709 1.90 -19.61 5.55
CA LEU A 709 2.70 -20.63 6.24
C LEU A 709 2.04 -21.10 7.55
N ALA A 710 1.28 -20.24 8.22
CA ALA A 710 0.52 -20.64 9.40
C ALA A 710 -0.41 -21.85 9.13
N ARG A 711 -0.84 -22.05 7.91
CA ARG A 711 -1.72 -23.16 7.47
C ARG A 711 -1.00 -24.15 6.54
N TYR A 712 -0.24 -23.64 5.59
CA TYR A 712 0.34 -24.41 4.50
C TYR A 712 1.70 -25.05 4.84
N GLN A 713 2.16 -24.94 6.08
CA GLN A 713 3.27 -25.75 6.60
C GLN A 713 2.88 -27.23 6.79
N VAL A 714 1.58 -27.55 6.82
CA VAL A 714 1.07 -28.89 7.00
C VAL A 714 1.12 -29.68 5.70
N ASP A 715 1.82 -30.82 5.70
CA ASP A 715 1.96 -31.69 4.51
C ASP A 715 0.82 -32.68 4.34
N ASP A 716 0.28 -33.20 5.46
CA ASP A 716 -0.80 -34.19 5.40
C ASP A 716 -2.18 -33.54 5.18
N PRO A 717 -2.85 -33.84 4.06
CA PRO A 717 -4.18 -33.28 3.79
C PRO A 717 -5.24 -33.61 4.81
N GLY A 718 -5.06 -34.68 5.59
CA GLY A 718 -5.97 -35.05 6.67
C GLY A 718 -5.84 -34.13 7.88
N GLN A 719 -4.59 -33.83 8.27
CA GLN A 719 -4.30 -32.82 9.31
C GLN A 719 -4.69 -31.42 8.87
N PHE A 720 -4.45 -31.07 7.60
CA PHE A 720 -4.91 -29.81 7.02
C PHE A 720 -6.43 -29.65 7.12
N PHE A 721 -7.17 -30.74 6.88
CA PHE A 721 -8.63 -30.72 6.95
C PHE A 721 -9.16 -30.52 8.38
N THR A 722 -8.45 -31.03 9.42
CA THR A 722 -8.86 -30.90 10.82
C THR A 722 -8.40 -29.60 11.48
N ASN A 723 -7.50 -28.85 10.88
CA ASN A 723 -6.87 -27.61 11.38
C ASN A 723 -6.04 -27.82 12.67
N ASP A 724 -5.86 -29.04 13.15
CA ASP A 724 -5.23 -29.32 14.46
C ASP A 724 -3.75 -28.93 14.52
N ALA A 725 -3.08 -28.92 13.39
CA ALA A 725 -1.65 -28.63 13.27
C ALA A 725 -1.37 -27.18 12.79
N PHE A 726 -2.41 -26.35 12.64
CA PHE A 726 -2.24 -24.97 12.20
C PHE A 726 -1.58 -24.11 13.27
N TRP A 727 -0.89 -23.10 12.79
CA TRP A 727 -0.40 -21.99 13.61
C TRP A 727 -1.28 -20.76 13.38
N SER A 728 -1.00 -19.72 14.13
CA SER A 728 -1.57 -18.39 13.90
C SER A 728 -0.55 -17.30 14.26
N VAL A 729 -0.66 -16.17 13.61
CA VAL A 729 0.10 -14.97 13.98
C VAL A 729 -0.44 -14.49 15.33
N PRO A 730 0.40 -14.17 16.31
CA PRO A 730 -0.05 -13.60 17.58
C PRO A 730 -0.68 -12.22 17.37
N SER A 731 -1.62 -11.84 18.22
CA SER A 731 -2.05 -10.46 18.34
C SER A 731 -0.92 -9.60 18.90
N ASP A 732 -0.89 -8.32 18.53
CA ASP A 732 0.09 -7.39 19.08
C ASP A 732 -0.24 -7.08 20.54
N PRO A 733 0.62 -7.48 21.50
CA PRO A 733 0.35 -7.24 22.89
C PRO A 733 0.48 -5.77 23.30
N THR A 734 1.24 -4.96 22.54
CA THR A 734 1.48 -3.54 22.85
C THR A 734 0.26 -2.68 22.61
N VAL A 735 -0.56 -3.01 21.62
CA VAL A 735 -1.82 -2.29 21.33
C VAL A 735 -2.92 -2.67 22.33
N THR A 736 -2.97 -3.91 22.75
CA THR A 736 -3.99 -4.37 23.70
C THR A 736 -3.83 -3.70 25.07
N SER A 737 -2.61 -3.45 25.52
CA SER A 737 -2.33 -2.75 26.78
C SER A 737 -2.71 -1.27 26.76
N SER A 738 -2.64 -0.61 25.60
CA SER A 738 -3.04 0.80 25.45
C SER A 738 -4.56 0.99 25.44
N ILE A 739 -5.31 0.02 24.94
CA ILE A 739 -6.78 0.05 24.90
C ILE A 739 -7.41 -0.17 26.29
N GLN A 740 -6.74 -0.85 27.19
CA GLN A 740 -7.23 -1.09 28.55
C GLN A 740 -7.10 0.14 29.48
N ASN A 741 -6.56 1.26 29.02
CA ASN A 741 -6.51 2.49 29.79
C ASN A 741 -7.75 3.36 29.45
N PRO A 742 -8.86 3.33 30.25
CA PRO A 742 -10.16 3.86 29.85
C PRO A 742 -10.27 5.39 29.96
N GLN A 743 -9.20 6.16 29.86
CA GLN A 743 -9.22 7.62 29.99
C GLN A 743 -9.09 8.39 28.67
N SER A 744 -8.89 7.75 27.54
CA SER A 744 -8.98 8.42 26.25
C SER A 744 -10.30 8.10 25.54
N THR A 745 -11.39 8.75 25.94
CA THR A 745 -12.63 8.77 25.17
C THR A 745 -12.48 9.73 23.98
N PRO A 746 -12.53 9.28 22.74
CA PRO A 746 -12.71 10.19 21.60
C PRO A 746 -14.15 10.74 21.67
N THR A 747 -14.27 12.03 21.79
CA THR A 747 -15.52 12.77 21.63
C THR A 747 -16.00 12.62 20.18
N GLY A 748 -16.73 11.55 19.89
CA GLY A 748 -17.41 11.33 18.62
C GLY A 748 -18.88 11.72 18.73
N GLY A 749 -19.36 12.53 17.82
CA GLY A 749 -20.72 13.03 17.72
C GLY A 749 -21.76 11.94 17.43
N PRO A 750 -23.04 12.27 17.63
CA PRO A 750 -24.13 11.31 17.66
C PRO A 750 -24.76 11.11 16.28
N LEU A 751 -24.89 9.85 15.83
CA LEU A 751 -26.04 9.47 14.98
C LEU A 751 -26.17 7.95 14.96
N GLY A 752 -27.09 7.47 15.75
CA GLY A 752 -27.55 6.10 15.70
C GLY A 752 -28.46 5.83 14.49
N GLY A 753 -28.25 4.68 13.86
CA GLY A 753 -29.21 4.06 12.94
C GLY A 753 -29.35 2.57 13.27
N PRO A 754 -30.55 1.98 13.15
CA PRO A 754 -30.84 0.67 13.69
C PRO A 754 -30.26 -0.47 12.85
N ALA A 755 -29.80 -1.48 13.54
CA ALA A 755 -29.36 -2.76 12.99
C ALA A 755 -30.46 -3.41 12.13
N GLY A 756 -30.21 -3.48 10.82
CA GLY A 756 -30.98 -4.27 9.88
C GLY A 756 -30.24 -5.57 9.59
N GLY A 757 -30.83 -6.69 10.02
CA GLY A 757 -30.31 -8.02 9.74
C GLY A 757 -30.17 -8.27 8.24
N SER A 758 -28.99 -8.67 7.82
CA SER A 758 -28.74 -9.25 6.51
C SER A 758 -28.55 -10.75 6.68
N THR A 759 -29.49 -11.50 6.18
CA THR A 759 -29.42 -12.94 6.01
C THR A 759 -28.66 -13.28 4.74
N GLY A 760 -27.62 -14.11 4.84
CA GLY A 760 -27.18 -14.98 3.77
C GLY A 760 -26.09 -14.44 2.86
N GLY A 761 -24.86 -14.61 3.28
CA GLY A 761 -23.69 -14.70 2.42
C GLY A 761 -22.92 -15.95 2.83
N THR A 762 -22.94 -16.95 1.96
CA THR A 762 -22.24 -18.22 2.15
C THR A 762 -20.80 -18.06 1.72
N GLY A 763 -19.86 -18.48 2.58
CA GLY A 763 -18.51 -18.82 2.20
C GLY A 763 -17.52 -17.67 2.30
N GLY A 764 -17.32 -17.15 3.49
CA GLY A 764 -16.08 -16.45 3.83
C GLY A 764 -15.22 -17.44 4.58
N THR A 765 -13.94 -17.51 4.23
CA THR A 765 -12.87 -17.97 5.08
C THR A 765 -13.21 -17.55 6.50
N GLN A 766 -13.28 -18.51 7.44
CA GLN A 766 -13.40 -18.17 8.85
C GLN A 766 -12.15 -17.38 9.21
N THR A 767 -12.22 -16.07 9.14
CA THR A 767 -11.31 -15.23 9.90
C THR A 767 -11.53 -15.63 11.34
N VAL A 768 -10.54 -16.25 11.93
CA VAL A 768 -10.48 -16.45 13.39
C VAL A 768 -10.76 -15.08 13.99
N ASP A 769 -11.75 -14.96 14.87
CA ASP A 769 -11.97 -13.74 15.65
C ASP A 769 -10.68 -13.49 16.43
N ARG A 770 -9.82 -12.63 15.88
CA ARG A 770 -8.58 -12.19 16.53
C ARG A 770 -8.99 -11.26 17.66
N GLU A 771 -8.56 -11.55 18.86
CA GLU A 771 -8.65 -10.61 19.99
C GLU A 771 -7.62 -9.49 19.81
N GLY A 772 -7.72 -8.68 18.77
CA GLY A 772 -6.83 -7.56 18.45
C GLY A 772 -6.13 -7.70 17.10
N PRO A 773 -5.45 -6.62 16.62
CA PRO A 773 -4.69 -6.64 15.38
C PRO A 773 -3.46 -7.55 15.50
N SER A 774 -3.01 -8.10 14.36
CA SER A 774 -1.81 -8.95 14.31
C SER A 774 -0.55 -8.17 14.68
N GLN A 775 0.41 -8.84 15.32
CA GLN A 775 1.74 -8.28 15.55
C GLN A 775 2.47 -8.08 14.21
N PRO A 776 3.06 -6.90 13.93
CA PRO A 776 3.85 -6.68 12.73
C PRO A 776 5.15 -7.49 12.76
N PRO A 777 5.75 -7.79 11.61
CA PRO A 777 7.10 -8.33 11.56
C PRO A 777 8.13 -7.23 11.86
N TYR A 778 9.34 -7.62 12.29
CA TYR A 778 10.38 -6.67 12.68
C TYR A 778 11.71 -6.95 11.98
N TYR A 779 12.33 -5.91 11.43
CA TYR A 779 13.71 -5.98 10.97
C TYR A 779 14.68 -5.98 12.15
N VAL A 780 15.63 -6.90 12.11
CA VAL A 780 16.67 -7.08 13.14
C VAL A 780 17.97 -7.58 12.53
N ILE A 781 19.09 -7.32 13.19
CA ILE A 781 20.36 -7.97 12.91
C ILE A 781 20.53 -9.09 13.92
N THR A 782 20.71 -10.31 13.44
CA THR A 782 20.99 -11.50 14.28
C THR A 782 22.08 -12.35 13.64
N SER A 783 22.57 -13.36 14.34
CA SER A 783 23.41 -14.41 13.75
C SER A 783 22.68 -15.13 12.61
N ASP A 784 23.43 -15.68 11.66
CA ASP A 784 22.86 -16.39 10.51
C ASP A 784 21.93 -17.54 10.96
N PRO A 785 20.66 -17.54 10.54
CA PRO A 785 19.74 -18.61 10.90
C PRO A 785 20.09 -19.98 10.32
N ALA A 786 20.80 -20.01 9.19
CA ALA A 786 21.22 -21.25 8.52
C ALA A 786 22.50 -21.84 9.12
N ASP A 787 23.37 -20.98 9.67
CA ASP A 787 24.62 -21.37 10.32
C ASP A 787 24.76 -20.66 11.69
N PRO A 788 24.10 -21.16 12.74
CA PRO A 788 24.18 -20.58 14.09
C PRO A 788 25.59 -20.56 14.72
N GLU A 789 26.56 -21.23 14.10
CA GLU A 789 27.97 -21.19 14.53
C GLU A 789 28.75 -20.05 13.82
N SER A 790 28.13 -19.40 12.83
CA SER A 790 28.68 -18.21 12.18
C SER A 790 28.47 -16.97 13.05
N ASP A 791 29.52 -16.21 13.23
CA ASP A 791 29.46 -14.88 13.90
C ASP A 791 29.09 -13.77 12.92
N GLU A 792 28.78 -14.08 11.65
CA GLU A 792 28.43 -13.09 10.65
C GLU A 792 27.01 -12.52 10.90
N PRO A 793 26.88 -11.17 11.00
CA PRO A 793 25.58 -10.53 11.20
C PRO A 793 24.76 -10.62 9.92
N THR A 794 23.49 -11.01 10.06
CA THR A 794 22.50 -11.01 8.97
C THR A 794 21.33 -10.09 9.28
N PHE A 795 20.95 -9.27 8.30
CA PHE A 795 19.78 -8.41 8.43
C PHE A 795 18.53 -9.16 7.98
N GLN A 796 17.59 -9.37 8.89
CA GLN A 796 16.45 -10.25 8.70
C GLN A 796 15.14 -9.60 9.10
N LEU A 797 14.06 -10.04 8.47
CA LEU A 797 12.69 -9.77 8.90
C LEU A 797 12.17 -10.97 9.68
N ILE A 798 11.72 -10.76 10.91
CA ILE A 798 11.32 -11.84 11.82
C ILE A 798 9.85 -11.75 12.24
N SER A 799 9.25 -12.91 12.55
CA SER A 799 7.94 -13.03 13.17
C SER A 799 7.81 -14.34 13.96
N ALA A 800 6.99 -14.31 15.01
CA ALA A 800 6.66 -15.49 15.80
C ALA A 800 5.32 -16.07 15.35
N PHE A 801 5.13 -17.37 15.56
CA PHE A 801 3.84 -18.08 15.46
C PHE A 801 3.45 -18.67 16.79
N ARG A 802 2.17 -18.56 17.11
CA ARG A 802 1.53 -19.32 18.18
C ARG A 802 0.79 -20.54 17.62
N GLY A 803 0.50 -21.53 18.45
CA GLY A 803 -0.40 -22.64 18.07
C GLY A 803 -1.81 -22.11 17.80
N TYR A 804 -2.52 -22.77 16.89
CA TYR A 804 -3.91 -22.43 16.61
C TYR A 804 -4.75 -22.54 17.89
N GLU A 805 -5.46 -21.45 18.25
CA GLU A 805 -6.22 -21.35 19.52
C GLU A 805 -5.39 -21.58 20.80
N ARG A 806 -4.08 -21.31 20.78
CA ARG A 806 -3.15 -21.47 21.91
C ARG A 806 -2.18 -20.30 21.97
N GLU A 807 -1.64 -19.99 23.15
CA GLU A 807 -0.76 -18.84 23.35
C GLU A 807 0.75 -19.19 23.41
N PHE A 808 1.11 -20.49 23.26
CA PHE A 808 2.53 -20.88 23.26
C PHE A 808 3.19 -20.56 21.92
N LEU A 809 4.48 -20.28 21.96
CA LEU A 809 5.31 -20.21 20.77
C LEU A 809 5.35 -21.58 20.09
N SER A 810 4.95 -21.63 18.83
CA SER A 810 4.95 -22.85 18.01
C SER A 810 6.06 -22.85 16.97
N ALA A 811 6.36 -21.68 16.40
CA ALA A 811 7.47 -21.52 15.46
C ALA A 811 7.93 -20.07 15.45
N HIS A 812 9.13 -19.88 14.90
CA HIS A 812 9.71 -18.57 14.61
C HIS A 812 10.14 -18.53 13.15
N MET A 813 9.73 -17.53 12.42
CA MET A 813 10.03 -17.31 11.00
C MET A 813 11.00 -16.15 10.84
N SER A 814 12.00 -16.32 9.99
CA SER A 814 12.87 -15.25 9.55
C SER A 814 13.07 -15.30 8.04
N ALA A 815 13.22 -14.14 7.40
CA ALA A 815 13.58 -14.00 6.00
C ALA A 815 14.80 -13.10 5.87
N SER A 816 15.84 -13.59 5.16
CA SER A 816 17.09 -12.85 4.97
C SER A 816 16.92 -11.70 3.98
N SER A 817 17.54 -10.56 4.30
CA SER A 817 17.70 -9.41 3.43
C SER A 817 19.11 -9.25 2.88
N ASP A 818 20.04 -10.10 3.26
CA ASP A 818 21.41 -10.00 2.81
C ASP A 818 21.55 -10.39 1.34
N PRO A 819 22.43 -9.73 0.57
CA PRO A 819 22.53 -9.95 -0.88
C PRO A 819 22.77 -11.40 -1.30
N ASP A 820 23.56 -12.16 -0.53
CA ASP A 820 23.93 -13.55 -0.85
C ASP A 820 22.82 -14.56 -0.50
N THR A 821 22.01 -14.28 0.49
CA THR A 821 20.95 -15.15 1.02
C THR A 821 19.55 -14.53 0.90
N TYR A 822 19.42 -13.53 0.05
CA TYR A 822 18.18 -12.77 -0.07
C TYR A 822 16.96 -13.66 -0.39
N GLY A 823 15.94 -13.54 0.47
CA GLY A 823 14.68 -14.25 0.31
C GLY A 823 14.69 -15.70 0.79
N GLU A 824 15.80 -16.17 1.39
CA GLU A 824 15.78 -17.43 2.13
C GLU A 824 14.93 -17.27 3.38
N ILE A 825 13.95 -18.17 3.52
CA ILE A 825 13.04 -18.19 4.67
C ILE A 825 13.44 -19.35 5.57
N THR A 826 13.72 -19.06 6.84
CA THR A 826 13.97 -20.09 7.86
C THR A 826 12.82 -20.13 8.86
N VAL A 827 12.25 -21.31 9.06
CA VAL A 827 11.18 -21.56 10.03
C VAL A 827 11.69 -22.52 11.11
N ARG A 828 11.85 -22.01 12.32
CA ARG A 828 12.27 -22.77 13.49
C ARG A 828 11.06 -23.30 14.21
N VAL A 829 10.82 -24.62 14.16
CA VAL A 829 9.65 -25.27 14.73
C VAL A 829 9.95 -25.72 16.16
N GLN A 830 9.20 -25.19 17.11
CA GLN A 830 9.36 -25.47 18.53
C GLN A 830 9.18 -26.97 18.87
N ARG A 831 10.07 -27.45 19.70
CA ARG A 831 10.00 -28.77 20.29
C ARG A 831 8.83 -28.82 21.27
N PRO A 832 7.91 -29.82 21.18
CA PRO A 832 6.78 -29.92 22.09
C PRO A 832 7.23 -30.51 23.45
N ILE A 833 8.06 -29.78 24.19
CA ILE A 833 8.60 -30.19 25.52
C ILE A 833 7.97 -29.33 26.61
N GLU A 834 7.65 -29.94 27.74
CA GLU A 834 7.19 -29.19 28.93
C GLU A 834 8.36 -28.71 29.78
N PRO A 835 8.33 -27.42 30.23
CA PRO A 835 7.30 -26.43 29.99
C PRO A 835 7.37 -25.89 28.54
N LEU A 836 6.21 -25.66 27.91
CA LEU A 836 6.12 -25.10 26.57
C LEU A 836 6.75 -23.70 26.53
N ALA A 837 7.38 -23.35 25.41
CA ALA A 837 7.96 -22.05 25.20
C ALA A 837 6.86 -20.96 25.21
N GLN A 838 7.17 -19.84 25.83
CA GLN A 838 6.24 -18.70 25.92
C GLN A 838 6.06 -18.06 24.54
N GLY A 839 4.83 -17.76 24.17
CA GLY A 839 4.54 -16.86 23.04
C GLY A 839 4.68 -15.38 23.44
N PRO A 840 4.67 -14.47 22.46
CA PRO A 840 4.87 -13.03 22.69
C PRO A 840 3.92 -12.46 23.75
N ASN A 841 2.63 -12.73 23.67
CA ASN A 841 1.64 -12.25 24.63
C ASN A 841 1.92 -12.73 26.04
N GLN A 842 2.28 -14.00 26.21
CA GLN A 842 2.62 -14.56 27.53
C GLN A 842 3.91 -13.95 28.10
N ALA A 843 4.88 -13.67 27.25
CA ALA A 843 6.13 -13.05 27.67
C ALA A 843 5.88 -11.61 28.17
N GLN A 844 5.10 -10.83 27.43
CA GLN A 844 4.74 -9.48 27.84
C GLN A 844 3.89 -9.48 29.12
N ASP A 845 2.87 -10.34 29.22
CA ASP A 845 2.05 -10.47 30.42
C ASP A 845 2.89 -10.71 31.68
N ILE A 846 3.92 -11.56 31.58
CA ILE A 846 4.83 -11.84 32.70
C ILE A 846 5.72 -10.63 33.02
N MET A 847 6.24 -9.93 32.00
CA MET A 847 7.03 -8.73 32.20
C MET A 847 6.19 -7.65 32.91
N ILE A 848 5.01 -7.33 32.38
CA ILE A 848 4.12 -6.31 32.95
C ILE A 848 3.64 -6.67 34.35
N ALA A 849 3.41 -7.95 34.64
CA ALA A 849 3.01 -8.45 35.96
C ALA A 849 4.15 -8.39 36.99
N SER A 850 5.40 -8.13 36.60
CA SER A 850 6.51 -7.97 37.52
C SER A 850 6.26 -6.78 38.47
N PRO A 851 6.42 -6.98 39.80
CA PRO A 851 6.09 -5.93 40.78
C PRO A 851 6.81 -4.61 40.58
N ALA A 852 8.07 -4.64 40.14
CA ALA A 852 8.85 -3.42 39.88
C ALA A 852 8.27 -2.62 38.70
N ILE A 853 7.94 -3.32 37.60
CA ILE A 853 7.39 -2.70 36.39
C ILE A 853 5.97 -2.17 36.67
N ALA A 854 5.13 -2.96 37.33
CA ALA A 854 3.78 -2.55 37.66
C ALA A 854 3.74 -1.32 38.59
N GLU A 855 4.71 -1.19 39.53
CA GLU A 855 4.82 -0.05 40.41
C GLU A 855 5.28 1.19 39.67
N ASP A 856 6.32 1.09 38.84
CA ASP A 856 6.87 2.19 38.05
C ASP A 856 5.84 2.70 37.04
N ARG A 857 5.16 1.82 36.29
CA ARG A 857 4.07 2.19 35.36
C ARG A 857 2.95 2.97 36.06
N ARG A 858 2.57 2.54 37.24
CA ARG A 858 1.56 3.25 38.03
C ARG A 858 2.05 4.65 38.46
N LEU A 859 3.28 4.77 38.91
CA LEU A 859 3.86 6.05 39.31
C LEU A 859 4.04 7.00 38.14
N TRP A 860 4.58 6.51 37.04
CA TRP A 860 4.80 7.34 35.84
C TRP A 860 3.49 7.73 35.17
N GLY A 861 2.49 6.85 35.15
CA GLY A 861 1.18 7.12 34.57
C GLY A 861 0.45 8.33 35.19
N GLU A 862 0.87 8.82 36.36
CA GLU A 862 0.35 10.05 36.98
C GLU A 862 0.89 11.31 36.28
N THR A 863 2.14 11.31 35.78
CA THR A 863 2.84 12.50 35.26
C THR A 863 3.21 12.37 33.76
N ALA A 864 3.34 11.17 33.28
CA ALA A 864 3.76 10.86 31.89
C ALA A 864 2.80 9.88 31.21
N GLU A 865 2.76 9.91 29.91
CA GLU A 865 2.24 8.84 29.08
C GLU A 865 3.33 7.80 28.93
N VAL A 866 2.98 6.54 29.18
CA VAL A 866 3.87 5.40 29.07
C VAL A 866 3.48 4.63 27.82
N THR A 867 4.43 4.46 26.91
CA THR A 867 4.24 3.73 25.65
C THR A 867 5.19 2.54 25.64
N GLU A 868 4.65 1.37 25.47
CA GLU A 868 5.43 0.18 25.18
C GLU A 868 5.83 0.21 23.71
N GLY A 869 7.10 -0.05 23.42
CA GLY A 869 7.59 -0.19 22.05
C GLY A 869 7.45 -1.63 21.56
N ASN A 870 8.00 -1.90 20.40
CA ASN A 870 7.93 -3.21 19.76
C ASN A 870 8.46 -4.33 20.66
N LEU A 871 7.67 -5.36 20.86
CA LEU A 871 8.12 -6.59 21.52
C LEU A 871 8.87 -7.46 20.53
N LEU A 872 10.19 -7.47 20.60
CA LEU A 872 11.05 -8.29 19.75
C LEU A 872 11.16 -9.70 20.32
N ALA A 873 10.95 -10.72 19.50
CA ALA A 873 11.18 -12.12 19.82
C ALA A 873 12.44 -12.60 19.09
N LEU A 874 13.59 -12.47 19.71
CA LEU A 874 14.90 -12.71 19.10
C LEU A 874 15.32 -14.18 19.26
N PRO A 875 15.55 -14.91 18.18
CA PRO A 875 16.12 -16.26 18.27
C PRO A 875 17.62 -16.14 18.57
N LEU A 876 18.08 -16.87 19.59
CA LEU A 876 19.48 -16.94 19.95
C LEU A 876 20.14 -18.23 19.44
N ALA A 877 21.44 -18.18 19.22
CA ALA A 877 22.26 -19.30 18.74
C ALA A 877 22.19 -20.57 19.61
N ASN A 878 21.73 -20.46 20.85
CA ASN A 878 21.55 -21.59 21.78
C ASN A 878 20.14 -22.20 21.73
N ASP A 879 19.40 -22.07 20.65
CA ASP A 879 18.02 -22.53 20.48
C ASP A 879 17.02 -21.96 21.50
N SER A 880 17.21 -20.74 21.97
CA SER A 880 16.29 -20.08 22.89
C SER A 880 15.75 -18.78 22.29
N VAL A 881 14.70 -18.23 22.89
CA VAL A 881 14.13 -16.95 22.52
C VAL A 881 14.38 -15.92 23.61
N LEU A 882 14.87 -14.77 23.20
CA LEU A 882 14.98 -13.58 24.03
C LEU A 882 13.89 -12.58 23.64
N TYR A 883 13.02 -12.21 24.58
CA TYR A 883 12.07 -11.15 24.38
C TYR A 883 12.62 -9.85 24.90
N VAL A 884 12.55 -8.80 24.07
CA VAL A 884 13.03 -7.46 24.45
C VAL A 884 11.96 -6.44 24.07
N GLU A 885 11.62 -5.56 25.01
CA GLU A 885 10.61 -4.52 24.82
C GLU A 885 11.07 -3.21 25.45
N PRO A 886 11.28 -2.14 24.69
CA PRO A 886 11.61 -0.82 25.22
C PRO A 886 10.38 -0.11 25.77
N ILE A 887 10.54 0.65 26.85
CA ILE A 887 9.50 1.50 27.43
C ILE A 887 9.85 2.96 27.22
N TYR A 888 8.93 3.69 26.62
CA TYR A 888 9.04 5.12 26.39
C TYR A 888 8.12 5.89 27.32
N THR A 889 8.51 7.13 27.62
CA THR A 889 7.69 8.06 28.39
C THR A 889 7.63 9.42 27.71
N GLN A 890 6.46 10.03 27.75
CA GLN A 890 6.21 11.39 27.29
C GLN A 890 5.46 12.16 28.35
N ARG A 891 5.90 13.35 28.72
CA ARG A 891 5.25 14.16 29.77
C ARG A 891 3.89 14.65 29.31
N LYS A 892 2.87 14.56 30.19
CA LYS A 892 1.50 14.99 29.92
C LYS A 892 1.26 16.48 30.08
N ASP A 893 2.10 17.15 30.84
CA ASP A 893 1.93 18.57 31.23
C ASP A 893 2.62 19.55 30.26
N GLN A 894 3.20 19.06 29.19
CA GLN A 894 3.93 19.86 28.19
C GLN A 894 3.48 19.53 26.77
N ASP A 895 2.94 20.51 26.08
CA ASP A 895 2.50 20.36 24.67
C ASP A 895 3.67 20.05 23.69
N SER A 896 4.90 20.31 24.10
CA SER A 896 6.11 20.06 23.35
C SER A 896 6.88 18.81 23.81
N ALA A 897 6.28 18.00 24.66
CA ALA A 897 6.88 16.75 25.09
C ALA A 897 6.88 15.71 23.96
N TYR A 898 7.89 14.88 23.95
CA TYR A 898 8.09 13.81 22.97
C TYR A 898 8.55 12.53 23.65
N PRO A 899 8.32 11.35 23.03
CA PRO A 899 8.70 10.07 23.61
C PRO A 899 10.21 9.93 23.79
N ARG A 900 10.64 9.32 24.88
CA ARG A 900 12.02 9.01 25.21
C ARG A 900 12.12 7.62 25.78
N LEU A 901 13.18 6.90 25.46
CA LEU A 901 13.48 5.62 26.08
C LEU A 901 13.78 5.81 27.56
N LEU A 902 13.04 5.13 28.40
CA LEU A 902 13.24 5.21 29.85
C LEU A 902 13.80 3.90 30.42
N ARG A 903 13.27 2.76 29.96
CA ARG A 903 13.65 1.43 30.44
C ARG A 903 13.61 0.42 29.32
N VAL A 904 14.30 -0.68 29.51
CA VAL A 904 14.23 -1.86 28.68
C VAL A 904 13.74 -3.03 29.52
N MET A 905 12.72 -3.71 29.07
CA MET A 905 12.24 -4.97 29.59
C MET A 905 12.84 -6.12 28.81
N VAL A 906 13.21 -7.17 29.51
CA VAL A 906 13.75 -8.40 28.92
C VAL A 906 13.08 -9.60 29.56
N SER A 907 12.69 -10.61 28.77
CA SER A 907 12.23 -11.89 29.27
C SER A 907 13.05 -13.03 28.66
N TYR A 908 13.64 -13.84 29.52
CA TYR A 908 14.42 -15.02 29.13
C TYR A 908 14.10 -16.19 30.07
N ASP A 909 13.61 -17.28 29.52
CA ASP A 909 13.19 -18.47 30.31
C ASP A 909 12.32 -18.10 31.53
N ARG A 910 11.33 -17.22 31.35
CA ARG A 910 10.42 -16.69 32.38
C ARG A 910 11.06 -15.79 33.45
N ALA A 911 12.38 -15.59 33.42
CA ALA A 911 13.01 -14.56 34.22
C ALA A 911 12.78 -13.19 33.56
N VAL A 912 12.53 -12.17 34.35
CA VAL A 912 12.30 -10.80 33.88
C VAL A 912 13.45 -9.93 34.30
N GLY A 913 14.06 -9.26 33.35
CA GLY A 913 15.01 -8.17 33.55
C GLY A 913 14.34 -6.83 33.24
N TYR A 914 14.64 -5.84 34.04
CA TYR A 914 14.09 -4.50 33.93
C TYR A 914 15.10 -3.46 34.42
N ALA A 915 15.59 -2.65 33.48
CA ALA A 915 16.65 -1.70 33.83
C ALA A 915 16.66 -0.51 32.84
N PRO A 916 17.38 0.56 33.15
CA PRO A 916 17.60 1.68 32.24
C PRO A 916 18.35 1.30 30.96
N THR A 917 19.20 0.26 31.04
CA THR A 917 19.99 -0.21 29.89
C THR A 917 19.69 -1.67 29.58
N LEU A 918 19.86 -2.05 28.31
CA LEU A 918 19.74 -3.43 27.87
C LEU A 918 20.75 -4.33 28.61
N TYR A 919 22.00 -3.86 28.80
CA TYR A 919 23.06 -4.59 29.51
C TYR A 919 22.62 -4.97 30.92
N GLU A 920 22.09 -4.02 31.69
CA GLU A 920 21.65 -4.27 33.07
C GLU A 920 20.42 -5.17 33.13
N ALA A 921 19.51 -5.05 32.18
CA ALA A 921 18.33 -5.91 32.06
C ALA A 921 18.74 -7.36 31.73
N LEU A 922 19.68 -7.57 30.81
CA LEU A 922 20.22 -8.88 30.48
C LEU A 922 20.92 -9.54 31.68
N ARG A 923 21.68 -8.78 32.48
CA ARG A 923 22.30 -9.30 33.71
C ARG A 923 21.27 -9.81 34.73
N GLN A 924 20.11 -9.16 34.81
CA GLN A 924 19.07 -9.59 35.76
C GLN A 924 18.47 -10.96 35.38
N VAL A 925 18.47 -11.34 34.10
CA VAL A 925 18.06 -12.66 33.62
C VAL A 925 19.24 -13.64 33.52
N GLY A 926 20.44 -13.24 33.98
CA GLY A 926 21.62 -14.09 34.06
C GLY A 926 22.47 -14.15 32.79
N ILE A 927 22.18 -13.33 31.79
CA ILE A 927 22.95 -13.18 30.54
C ILE A 927 24.02 -12.13 30.83
N GLU A 928 25.28 -12.55 31.06
CA GLU A 928 26.41 -11.68 31.36
C GLU A 928 27.17 -11.41 30.04
N THR A 929 26.96 -10.24 29.46
CA THR A 929 27.64 -9.77 28.24
C THR A 929 28.81 -8.84 28.59
N ASP A 930 29.68 -8.55 27.61
CA ASP A 930 30.64 -7.46 27.75
C ASP A 930 29.90 -6.10 27.82
N PRO A 931 30.16 -5.27 28.83
CA PRO A 931 29.57 -3.93 28.91
C PRO A 931 29.81 -3.07 27.67
N ASN A 932 30.88 -3.31 26.94
CA ASN A 932 31.23 -2.57 25.72
C ASN A 932 30.43 -3.01 24.50
N LEU A 933 29.80 -4.19 24.50
CA LEU A 933 28.99 -4.68 23.38
C LEU A 933 27.61 -4.00 23.32
N VAL A 934 27.11 -3.49 24.45
CA VAL A 934 25.79 -2.87 24.58
C VAL A 934 25.96 -1.43 25.08
N ARG A 935 26.67 -0.60 24.32
CA ARG A 935 27.10 0.74 24.75
C ARG A 935 25.97 1.76 24.73
N ILE A 936 25.98 2.56 25.79
CA ILE A 936 25.57 3.96 25.78
C ILE A 936 26.81 4.74 25.31
N ASP A 937 26.72 5.55 24.28
CA ASP A 937 27.75 6.51 23.96
C ASP A 937 27.75 7.58 25.06
N GLU A 938 28.53 7.38 26.09
CA GLU A 938 28.98 8.49 26.90
C GLU A 938 29.80 9.36 25.93
N SER A 939 29.23 10.52 25.59
CA SER A 939 29.81 11.52 24.68
C SER A 939 31.33 11.66 24.92
N GLY A 940 32.10 11.89 23.86
CA GLY A 940 33.56 11.91 23.83
C GLY A 940 34.35 12.76 24.83
N GLU A 941 33.74 13.21 25.92
CA GLU A 941 34.37 13.79 27.07
C GLU A 941 34.99 12.71 27.99
N ALA A 942 34.45 11.48 28.03
CA ALA A 942 35.02 10.39 28.86
C ALA A 942 36.28 9.74 28.22
N GLU A 943 36.40 9.74 26.91
CA GLU A 943 37.65 9.27 26.25
C GLU A 943 38.83 10.25 26.48
N ALA A 944 38.54 11.55 26.52
CA ALA A 944 39.57 12.56 26.86
C ALA A 944 40.01 12.46 28.32
N GLU A 945 39.16 12.12 29.28
CA GLU A 945 39.51 11.90 30.69
C GLU A 945 40.25 10.57 30.94
N ALA A 946 39.95 9.51 30.17
CA ALA A 946 40.61 8.22 30.30
C ALA A 946 42.03 8.22 29.71
N GLU A 947 42.32 8.96 28.64
CA GLU A 947 43.68 9.16 28.12
C GLU A 947 44.54 10.06 29.02
N GLU A 948 43.96 11.06 29.71
CA GLU A 948 44.70 11.87 30.68
C GLU A 948 45.04 11.13 31.99
N SER A 949 44.26 10.12 32.38
CA SER A 949 44.45 9.37 33.63
C SER A 949 45.48 8.22 33.53
N SER A 950 45.81 7.74 32.33
CA SER A 950 46.72 6.59 32.12
C SER A 950 48.19 6.97 32.00
N GLY A 951 48.54 8.24 32.06
CA GLY A 951 49.88 8.76 31.76
C GLY A 951 50.67 9.38 32.88
N ARG A 952 50.56 8.98 34.16
CA ARG A 952 51.48 9.47 35.20
C ARG A 952 51.80 8.45 36.26
N PRO A 953 53.13 8.06 36.39
CA PRO A 953 53.70 7.58 37.67
C PRO A 953 54.24 8.73 38.50
N GLY A 954 53.94 8.67 39.82
CA GLY A 954 54.07 9.68 40.81
C GLY A 954 55.48 10.29 41.05
N ALA A 955 55.46 11.47 41.73
CA ALA A 955 56.27 11.84 42.82
C ALA A 955 56.00 13.26 43.34
N GLU A 956 55.71 13.31 44.64
CA GLU A 956 56.00 14.23 45.74
C GLU A 956 56.37 15.71 45.55
N THR A 957 55.64 16.51 46.33
CA THR A 957 56.09 17.65 47.23
C THR A 957 56.61 18.93 46.65
N SER A 958 55.97 19.98 47.18
CA SER A 958 56.47 21.29 47.63
C SER A 958 56.14 22.52 46.77
N SER A 959 55.40 23.40 47.43
CA SER A 959 55.28 24.86 47.10
C SER A 959 56.58 25.58 47.36
N PRO A 960 56.98 26.71 46.80
CA PRO A 960 56.27 27.99 47.00
C PRO A 960 56.30 28.97 45.78
N ARG A 961 55.48 29.96 45.86
CA ARG A 961 55.28 31.26 45.17
C ARG A 961 56.59 32.08 44.99
N PRO A 962 56.63 33.24 44.26
CA PRO A 962 55.89 33.84 43.17
C PRO A 962 56.70 34.49 42.05
N SER A 963 56.10 34.83 40.90
CA SER A 963 56.38 36.11 40.22
C SER A 963 55.59 36.30 38.94
N THR A 964 54.83 37.39 38.85
CA THR A 964 54.24 38.10 37.70
C THR A 964 55.36 38.71 36.81
N PRO A 965 55.10 39.33 35.62
CA PRO A 965 53.81 39.67 34.98
C PRO A 965 53.80 39.67 33.44
N SER A 966 52.60 40.13 32.88
CA SER A 966 52.37 40.79 31.60
C SER A 966 51.88 39.77 30.47
N GLY A 967 50.76 39.96 29.84
CA GLY A 967 49.85 41.07 29.64
C GLY A 967 48.85 40.76 28.57
N THR A 968 47.84 41.60 28.49
CA THR A 968 46.72 41.72 27.53
C THR A 968 45.50 40.85 27.75
N GLY A 969 44.53 41.27 28.37
CA GLY A 969 43.24 41.86 28.40
C GLY A 969 42.17 41.11 27.64
N GLY A 970 41.70 39.98 28.23
CA GLY A 970 40.31 39.56 28.04
C GLY A 970 39.67 39.48 29.42
N ALA A 971 38.39 39.80 29.56
CA ALA A 971 37.70 39.72 30.83
C ALA A 971 37.91 38.32 31.45
N SER A 972 38.26 38.30 32.74
CA SER A 972 38.51 37.05 33.46
C SER A 972 37.21 36.22 33.57
N ASP A 973 37.30 34.91 33.62
CA ASP A 973 36.13 34.03 33.83
C ASP A 973 35.32 34.39 35.08
N ALA A 974 35.96 34.94 36.08
CA ALA A 974 35.30 35.51 37.24
C ALA A 974 34.42 36.74 36.94
N GLN A 975 34.81 37.56 35.97
CA GLN A 975 33.99 38.70 35.52
C GLN A 975 32.83 38.29 34.65
N ARG A 976 33.01 37.24 33.84
CA ARG A 976 31.92 36.64 33.07
C ARG A 976 30.91 35.92 33.98
N GLY A 977 31.40 35.20 34.98
CA GLY A 977 30.58 34.54 35.99
C GLY A 977 29.72 35.55 36.77
N ALA A 978 30.32 36.66 37.20
CA ALA A 978 29.59 37.74 37.90
C ALA A 978 28.49 38.38 37.03
N ALA A 979 28.76 38.56 35.73
CA ALA A 979 27.79 39.12 34.81
C ALA A 979 26.62 38.13 34.51
N ILE A 980 26.89 36.83 34.49
CA ILE A 980 25.87 35.79 34.38
C ILE A 980 25.00 35.73 35.66
N ASP A 981 25.59 35.86 36.83
CA ASP A 981 24.84 35.92 38.09
C ASP A 981 23.95 37.17 38.16
N GLU A 982 24.36 38.26 37.56
CA GLU A 982 23.58 39.50 37.49
C GLU A 982 22.39 39.34 36.53
N ILE A 983 22.58 38.66 35.37
CA ILE A 983 21.48 38.31 34.45
C ILE A 983 20.49 37.38 35.16
N ASN A 984 20.91 36.36 35.87
CA ASN A 984 20.06 35.45 36.60
C ASN A 984 19.25 36.18 37.70
N SER A 985 19.89 37.11 38.39
CA SER A 985 19.23 37.95 39.40
C SER A 985 18.17 38.84 38.80
N ALA A 986 18.43 39.46 37.65
CA ALA A 986 17.47 40.28 36.94
C ALA A 986 16.32 39.45 36.38
N LEU A 987 16.56 38.23 35.85
CA LEU A 987 15.53 37.31 35.43
C LEU A 987 14.59 36.89 36.58
N ASN A 988 15.13 36.65 37.77
CA ASN A 988 14.32 36.34 38.92
C ASN A 988 13.49 37.56 39.39
N ALA A 989 14.00 38.78 39.25
CA ALA A 989 13.24 40.00 39.48
C ALA A 989 12.06 40.13 38.50
N VAL A 990 12.26 39.84 37.20
CA VAL A 990 11.22 39.83 36.18
C VAL A 990 10.12 38.83 36.55
N ARG A 991 10.49 37.59 36.90
CA ARG A 991 9.52 36.55 37.31
C ARG A 991 8.76 36.98 38.56
N SER A 992 9.42 37.61 39.54
CA SER A 992 8.77 38.09 40.78
C SER A 992 7.76 39.23 40.45
N ALA A 993 8.18 40.17 39.60
CA ALA A 993 7.33 41.28 39.19
C ALA A 993 6.14 40.78 38.34
N GLN A 994 6.34 39.82 37.48
CA GLN A 994 5.28 39.18 36.71
C GLN A 994 4.27 38.45 37.60
N SER A 995 4.73 37.77 38.64
CA SER A 995 3.87 37.08 39.60
C SER A 995 3.10 38.04 40.54
N SER A 996 3.62 39.24 40.82
CA SER A 996 2.96 40.27 41.60
C SER A 996 1.86 41.02 40.83
N GLY A 997 1.94 40.99 39.46
CA GLY A 997 0.99 41.71 38.59
C GLY A 997 1.19 43.23 38.55
N ASP A 998 2.27 43.76 39.13
CA ASP A 998 2.59 45.20 39.05
C ASP A 998 3.38 45.52 37.79
N LEU A 999 2.72 46.24 36.87
CA LEU A 999 3.31 46.61 35.59
C LEU A 999 4.47 47.60 35.70
N GLY A 1000 4.55 48.36 36.78
CA GLY A 1000 5.63 49.31 37.05
C GLY A 1000 6.88 48.56 37.47
N ASP A 1001 6.78 47.61 38.35
CA ASP A 1001 7.88 46.77 38.80
C ASP A 1001 8.38 45.84 37.67
N LEU A 1002 7.46 45.36 36.81
CA LEU A 1002 7.79 44.57 35.66
C LEU A 1002 8.61 45.37 34.63
N GLY A 1003 8.22 46.63 34.37
CA GLY A 1003 8.97 47.52 33.46
C GLY A 1003 10.38 47.77 33.97
N GLN A 1004 10.54 48.05 35.28
CA GLN A 1004 11.86 48.29 35.87
C GLN A 1004 12.74 47.01 35.85
N ALA A 1005 12.18 45.88 36.17
CA ALA A 1005 12.90 44.58 36.13
C ALA A 1005 13.34 44.18 34.70
N LEU A 1006 12.59 44.54 33.65
CA LEU A 1006 12.99 44.36 32.26
C LEU A 1006 14.11 45.32 31.85
N ASP A 1007 14.11 46.59 32.31
CA ASP A 1007 15.17 47.54 32.09
C ASP A 1007 16.48 47.07 32.79
N ASP A 1008 16.40 46.54 34.00
CA ASP A 1008 17.52 45.98 34.75
C ASP A 1008 18.09 44.73 34.06
N LEU A 1009 17.25 43.87 33.48
CA LEU A 1009 17.67 42.72 32.69
C LEU A 1009 18.38 43.16 31.42
N GLN A 1010 17.86 44.14 30.68
CA GLN A 1010 18.51 44.66 29.50
C GLN A 1010 19.90 45.25 29.88
N ALA A 1011 20.04 45.98 30.98
CA ALA A 1011 21.30 46.51 31.40
C ALA A 1011 22.34 45.43 31.78
N ALA A 1012 21.91 44.33 32.41
CA ALA A 1012 22.76 43.19 32.73
C ALA A 1012 23.22 42.46 31.47
N VAL A 1013 22.37 42.28 30.47
CA VAL A 1013 22.69 41.69 29.16
C VAL A 1013 23.71 42.58 28.40
N ASP A 1014 23.48 43.90 28.38
CA ASP A 1014 24.38 44.84 27.74
C ASP A 1014 25.80 44.84 28.42
N ALA A 1015 25.82 44.72 29.73
CA ALA A 1015 27.06 44.58 30.49
C ALA A 1015 27.81 43.30 30.14
N TYR A 1016 27.10 42.17 29.99
CA TYR A 1016 27.72 40.89 29.55
C TYR A 1016 28.25 40.98 28.11
N GLN A 1017 27.49 41.58 27.19
CA GLN A 1017 27.93 41.80 25.82
C GLN A 1017 29.15 42.73 25.71
N ALA A 1018 29.26 43.74 26.60
CA ALA A 1018 30.42 44.62 26.64
C ALA A 1018 31.70 43.88 27.05
N LEU A 1019 31.59 42.81 27.85
CA LEU A 1019 32.68 41.93 28.20
C LEU A 1019 33.11 40.98 27.05
N GLY A 1020 32.19 40.70 26.10
CA GLY A 1020 32.45 39.90 24.88
C GLY A 1020 33.09 40.69 23.73
N ASN A 1021 32.74 41.98 23.61
CA ASN A 1021 33.23 42.87 22.51
C ASN A 1021 34.57 43.55 22.79
N GLY A 1022 35.29 43.13 23.80
CA GLY A 1022 36.60 43.69 24.19
C GLY A 1022 37.79 42.91 23.60
N ASN A 1023 37.62 42.25 22.44
CA ASN A 1023 38.73 41.68 21.66
C ASN A 1023 38.98 42.47 20.36
#